data_2dd4220861d3c2c7a43681a9ce35fa6f
#
_entry.id   2dd4220861d3c2c7a43681a9ce35fa6f
#
_cell.length_a   1.000
_cell.length_b   1.000
_cell.length_c   1.000
_cell.angle_alpha   90.00
_cell.angle_beta   90.00
_cell.angle_gamma   90.00
#
_symmetry.space_group_name_H-M   'P 1'
#
loop_
_entity.id
_entity.type
_entity.pdbx_description
1 polymer ?
#
loop_
_entity_poly.entity_id
_entity_poly.type
_entity_poly.pdbx_seq_one_letter_code
_entity_poly.pdbx_strand_id
1 'polypeptide(L)'
;LNFHHKMAGIHVTLFEGMGFEEGEFAKLKKDVLILNTVRKATVNLATGGVMTSGEVPETGIIPAREGDGEFRAIVVPQTIGPGSKVLYATVNGRTYTLYTDDGIVYSAGKQHNFHLMINKLPAGDYEFTLANESITVWENDKTSHNGIAREYVVINLDTPGTLDAVIASKGLTISKVRNLKLTGKIGARDFAVMKYLMTYLSCLNLKEAEICETNGGNLGFNGSDYSGCKANCIPDGAMSNKRSMTSLILPDKLEKIGNNAFADCNGLTGSLIIPEGVTEIDYAAFRSCTNLNGVLKLPSTLKTLGRVGGYTSYWDGAFKDCGFICELQLPESLETIGWGSFMDCKGLYGELHLPDNLKNLGLGAFSGCKNMRGSITIPQGVTTIEDETFQNSGFNGTLKLHDGITSIGPRAFKETPLKGELYLPKLLEVISAEAFYKCDFSGTLVLPKNIRQIGDKAFSFNWRLMGTLEIPEGVLSIGAGAFAQCKMLEGVIFPESLEAIKFEPTWNEDGGAFQNCFGIGRIVCKGRIPAYIQDGSFNGVAKDNFTLEVPEGTEHLYQVSNGWREFKRIAAYRNLVIRPMVASAINTSVTRNLVLTADGNWSVKSQPDWVTLDKTSGKGKTELKLTFSQKPKDGTMRSGEIVFQLDGKDYETKLALSQYDYDYAEDEVITLHKATKGKGVNIVILGDGFSAKDISENKLMNAMNKTYEHFFSIQPYKAYKDYFNVYTAVPVSPESGVGTVNTIVNNRFNTATNDGVTRNGNDDYYEVMQYACKAPTVNNDNINKTLIIMIPNTEDYGGVTYMWDDGSAIAYCPMSDYGYPLDFRGVIQHEAGGHGFGKLGDEY
;
A
#
# COMPACT_ATOMS: atom_id res chain seq x y z
N LEU A 1 -15.67 19.16 16.43
CA LEU A 1 -15.42 17.75 16.80
C LEU A 1 -16.56 16.91 16.21
N ASN A 2 -16.26 16.17 15.16
CA ASN A 2 -17.24 15.33 14.49
C ASN A 2 -17.38 14.01 15.28
N PHE A 3 -18.33 13.96 16.22
CA PHE A 3 -18.54 12.79 17.09
C PHE A 3 -19.03 11.54 16.35
N HIS A 4 -19.56 11.69 15.14
CA HIS A 4 -20.11 10.58 14.37
C HIS A 4 -19.08 9.49 14.02
N HIS A 5 -17.82 9.84 13.83
CA HIS A 5 -16.76 8.86 13.51
C HIS A 5 -16.09 8.19 14.72
N LYS A 6 -16.47 8.54 15.95
CA LYS A 6 -15.89 8.00 17.17
C LYS A 6 -16.77 6.99 17.91
N MET A 7 -18.01 6.81 17.44
CA MET A 7 -18.95 5.83 17.98
C MET A 7 -19.13 4.68 17.00
N ALA A 8 -19.66 3.56 17.45
CA ALA A 8 -20.04 2.44 16.59
C ALA A 8 -21.55 2.52 16.27
N GLY A 9 -21.92 2.22 15.02
CA GLY A 9 -23.30 2.08 14.61
C GLY A 9 -23.78 0.63 14.73
N ILE A 10 -25.05 0.43 15.09
CA ILE A 10 -25.72 -0.87 14.99
C ILE A 10 -26.97 -0.66 14.15
N HIS A 11 -27.12 -1.47 13.12
CA HIS A 11 -28.31 -1.52 12.29
C HIS A 11 -28.89 -2.94 12.33
N VAL A 12 -30.13 -3.07 12.73
CA VAL A 12 -30.85 -4.35 12.81
C VAL A 12 -32.00 -4.32 11.84
N THR A 13 -32.03 -5.27 10.92
CA THR A 13 -33.13 -5.46 9.98
C THR A 13 -33.81 -6.79 10.29
N LEU A 14 -35.10 -6.70 10.63
CA LEU A 14 -36.00 -7.84 10.77
C LEU A 14 -36.77 -8.01 9.48
N PHE A 15 -36.68 -9.14 8.84
CA PHE A 15 -37.34 -9.37 7.58
C PHE A 15 -38.10 -10.70 7.52
N GLU A 16 -39.05 -10.76 6.63
CA GLU A 16 -39.94 -11.89 6.43
C GLU A 16 -39.19 -13.14 5.97
N GLY A 17 -39.36 -14.23 6.66
CA GLY A 17 -38.95 -15.57 6.27
C GLY A 17 -40.14 -16.42 5.84
N MET A 18 -40.11 -17.72 6.18
CA MET A 18 -41.12 -18.69 5.78
C MET A 18 -42.41 -18.61 6.58
N GLY A 19 -43.51 -19.14 6.00
CA GLY A 19 -44.75 -19.49 6.67
C GLY A 19 -45.77 -18.34 6.85
N PHE A 20 -45.49 -17.16 6.34
CA PHE A 20 -46.41 -16.02 6.37
C PHE A 20 -47.31 -15.99 5.11
N GLU A 21 -48.54 -15.55 5.28
CA GLU A 21 -49.41 -15.16 4.16
C GLU A 21 -49.02 -13.79 3.63
N GLU A 22 -49.46 -13.46 2.40
CA GLU A 22 -49.13 -12.18 1.74
C GLU A 22 -49.55 -10.99 2.62
N GLY A 23 -48.58 -10.13 2.99
CA GLY A 23 -48.74 -8.96 3.81
C GLY A 23 -48.99 -9.24 5.31
N GLU A 24 -48.96 -10.49 5.79
CA GLU A 24 -49.09 -10.83 7.21
C GLU A 24 -47.93 -10.32 8.04
N PHE A 25 -46.66 -10.49 7.55
CA PHE A 25 -45.44 -10.01 8.23
C PHE A 25 -45.44 -8.51 8.49
N ALA A 26 -45.92 -7.71 7.52
CA ALA A 26 -46.00 -6.26 7.67
C ALA A 26 -46.95 -5.80 8.80
N LYS A 27 -47.92 -6.63 9.17
CA LYS A 27 -48.89 -6.33 10.24
C LYS A 27 -48.40 -6.70 11.65
N LEU A 28 -47.29 -7.43 11.76
CA LEU A 28 -46.73 -7.85 13.03
C LEU A 28 -46.10 -6.67 13.78
N LYS A 29 -46.32 -6.63 15.09
CA LYS A 29 -45.55 -5.73 15.94
C LYS A 29 -44.12 -6.27 16.12
N LYS A 30 -43.16 -5.48 15.75
CA LYS A 30 -41.73 -5.83 15.80
C LYS A 30 -40.99 -4.81 16.66
N ASP A 31 -40.19 -5.26 17.63
CA ASP A 31 -39.35 -4.42 18.49
C ASP A 31 -37.97 -5.07 18.67
N VAL A 32 -36.92 -4.26 18.86
CA VAL A 32 -35.57 -4.70 19.12
C VAL A 32 -34.99 -4.03 20.36
N LEU A 33 -34.21 -4.77 21.13
CA LEU A 33 -33.49 -4.27 22.29
C LEU A 33 -32.05 -4.76 22.19
N ILE A 34 -31.06 -3.84 22.14
CA ILE A 34 -29.63 -4.15 22.06
C ILE A 34 -29.12 -4.35 23.48
N LEU A 35 -28.45 -5.48 23.71
CA LEU A 35 -28.03 -5.95 25.02
C LEU A 35 -26.52 -5.82 25.23
N ASN A 36 -26.08 -5.98 26.48
CA ASN A 36 -24.68 -6.05 26.88
C ASN A 36 -23.81 -4.88 26.39
N THR A 37 -24.44 -3.70 26.19
CA THR A 37 -23.74 -2.51 25.73
C THR A 37 -23.71 -1.45 26.83
N VAL A 38 -22.53 -0.89 27.08
CA VAL A 38 -22.33 0.23 28.00
C VAL A 38 -22.90 1.51 27.39
N ARG A 39 -23.68 2.26 28.17
CA ARG A 39 -24.37 3.49 27.72
C ARG A 39 -23.57 4.77 27.94
N LYS A 40 -22.57 4.73 28.80
CA LYS A 40 -21.76 5.91 29.14
C LYS A 40 -20.39 5.82 28.51
N ALA A 41 -19.95 6.92 27.97
CA ALA A 41 -18.61 7.07 27.43
C ALA A 41 -17.88 8.22 28.05
N THR A 42 -16.60 8.07 28.26
CA THR A 42 -15.68 9.17 28.52
C THR A 42 -14.94 9.47 27.22
N VAL A 43 -14.99 10.73 26.79
CA VAL A 43 -14.24 11.19 25.61
C VAL A 43 -12.92 11.79 26.10
N ASN A 44 -11.82 11.23 25.68
CA ASN A 44 -10.51 11.80 25.91
C ASN A 44 -10.24 12.87 24.86
N LEU A 45 -10.32 14.15 25.27
CA LEU A 45 -10.12 15.27 24.34
C LEU A 45 -8.68 15.36 23.79
N ALA A 46 -7.70 14.80 24.51
CA ALA A 46 -6.30 14.81 24.08
C ALA A 46 -6.02 13.77 22.97
N THR A 47 -6.70 12.63 22.99
CA THR A 47 -6.51 11.55 22.01
C THR A 47 -7.68 11.42 21.02
N GLY A 48 -8.78 12.11 21.27
CA GLY A 48 -10.06 11.92 20.57
C GLY A 48 -10.67 10.53 20.79
N GLY A 49 -10.08 9.70 21.68
CA GLY A 49 -10.55 8.36 21.97
C GLY A 49 -11.85 8.38 22.79
N VAL A 50 -12.76 7.46 22.45
CA VAL A 50 -13.99 7.21 23.20
C VAL A 50 -13.84 5.88 23.93
N MET A 51 -13.99 5.88 25.25
CA MET A 51 -13.91 4.66 26.06
C MET A 51 -15.21 4.48 26.84
N THR A 52 -15.57 3.21 27.08
CA THR A 52 -16.69 2.87 27.97
C THR A 52 -16.41 3.37 29.38
N SER A 53 -17.41 3.94 30.01
CA SER A 53 -17.38 4.33 31.41
C SER A 53 -18.63 3.84 32.12
N GLY A 54 -18.44 2.99 33.11
CA GLY A 54 -19.53 2.42 33.91
C GLY A 54 -19.82 0.95 33.60
N GLU A 55 -20.76 0.38 34.34
CA GLU A 55 -21.19 -1.01 34.20
C GLU A 55 -22.19 -1.18 33.05
N VAL A 56 -22.29 -2.38 32.51
CA VAL A 56 -23.33 -2.76 31.54
C VAL A 56 -24.67 -2.68 32.25
N PRO A 57 -25.63 -1.86 31.78
CA PRO A 57 -26.92 -1.79 32.45
C PRO A 57 -27.73 -3.06 32.23
N GLU A 58 -28.51 -3.49 33.22
CA GLU A 58 -29.45 -4.62 33.09
C GLU A 58 -30.49 -4.43 31.97
N THR A 59 -30.81 -3.18 31.68
CA THR A 59 -31.73 -2.80 30.61
C THR A 59 -30.98 -2.45 29.34
N GLY A 60 -31.23 -3.14 28.21
CA GLY A 60 -30.62 -2.88 26.92
C GLY A 60 -30.91 -1.47 26.34
N ILE A 61 -30.31 -1.16 25.19
CA ILE A 61 -30.55 0.05 24.40
C ILE A 61 -31.77 -0.16 23.51
N ILE A 62 -32.77 0.72 23.59
CA ILE A 62 -33.89 0.77 22.64
C ILE A 62 -33.40 1.53 21.42
N PRO A 63 -33.21 0.88 20.24
CA PRO A 63 -32.79 1.55 19.03
C PRO A 63 -33.92 2.43 18.44
N ALA A 64 -33.52 3.42 17.67
CA ALA A 64 -34.48 4.20 16.87
C ALA A 64 -35.07 3.31 15.78
N ARG A 65 -36.39 3.36 15.60
CA ARG A 65 -37.09 2.68 14.51
C ARG A 65 -37.09 3.58 13.27
N GLU A 66 -36.49 3.11 12.16
CA GLU A 66 -36.42 3.86 10.90
C GLU A 66 -37.43 3.41 9.85
N GLY A 67 -37.94 2.17 9.97
CA GLY A 67 -38.91 1.61 9.08
C GLY A 67 -39.60 0.38 9.65
N ASP A 68 -40.41 -0.34 8.86
CA ASP A 68 -40.97 -1.58 9.29
C ASP A 68 -39.92 -2.69 9.36
N GLY A 69 -39.55 -3.05 10.59
CA GLY A 69 -38.45 -4.01 10.84
C GLY A 69 -37.05 -3.42 10.80
N GLU A 70 -36.86 -2.12 10.64
CA GLU A 70 -35.55 -1.47 10.63
C GLU A 70 -35.29 -0.67 11.90
N PHE A 71 -34.14 -0.92 12.55
CA PHE A 71 -33.77 -0.34 13.82
C PHE A 71 -32.31 0.09 13.82
N ARG A 72 -32.02 1.31 14.29
CA ARG A 72 -30.65 1.81 14.42
C ARG A 72 -30.31 2.30 15.81
N ALA A 73 -29.09 2.06 16.23
CA ALA A 73 -28.53 2.59 17.46
C ALA A 73 -27.08 3.02 17.27
N ILE A 74 -26.66 3.94 18.13
CA ILE A 74 -25.26 4.36 18.28
C ILE A 74 -24.80 3.85 19.63
N VAL A 75 -23.68 3.11 19.63
CA VAL A 75 -23.11 2.52 20.85
C VAL A 75 -21.68 2.98 21.06
N VAL A 76 -21.20 2.91 22.29
CA VAL A 76 -19.79 3.14 22.59
C VAL A 76 -18.98 1.98 22.01
N PRO A 77 -17.82 2.23 21.37
CA PRO A 77 -16.92 1.17 20.93
C PRO A 77 -16.53 0.26 22.11
N GLN A 78 -16.78 -1.04 21.96
CA GLN A 78 -16.57 -2.03 23.01
C GLN A 78 -16.55 -3.44 22.46
N THR A 79 -16.05 -4.38 23.25
CA THR A 79 -16.07 -5.82 22.92
C THR A 79 -17.13 -6.52 23.75
N ILE A 80 -17.95 -7.34 23.11
CA ILE A 80 -18.89 -8.28 23.73
C ILE A 80 -18.26 -9.66 23.60
N GLY A 81 -18.10 -10.36 24.71
CA GLY A 81 -17.42 -11.66 24.77
C GLY A 81 -18.23 -12.80 24.13
N PRO A 82 -17.58 -13.93 23.82
CA PRO A 82 -18.25 -15.15 23.32
C PRO A 82 -19.36 -15.63 24.25
N GLY A 83 -20.44 -16.19 23.67
CA GLY A 83 -21.60 -16.70 24.41
C GLY A 83 -22.51 -15.62 25.00
N SER A 84 -22.22 -14.35 24.73
CA SER A 84 -23.02 -13.24 25.27
C SER A 84 -24.29 -13.00 24.46
N LYS A 85 -25.34 -12.47 25.14
CA LYS A 85 -26.55 -11.98 24.47
C LYS A 85 -26.24 -10.69 23.74
N VAL A 86 -26.60 -10.58 22.48
CA VAL A 86 -26.36 -9.40 21.62
C VAL A 86 -27.61 -8.52 21.58
N LEU A 87 -28.77 -9.11 21.29
CA LEU A 87 -30.02 -8.40 21.21
C LEU A 87 -31.22 -9.31 21.52
N TYR A 88 -32.32 -8.68 21.90
CA TYR A 88 -33.65 -9.26 21.86
C TYR A 88 -34.39 -8.75 20.62
N ALA A 89 -35.03 -9.64 19.86
CA ALA A 89 -36.01 -9.30 18.87
C ALA A 89 -37.39 -9.78 19.36
N THR A 90 -38.32 -8.88 19.47
CA THR A 90 -39.70 -9.21 19.89
C THR A 90 -40.63 -9.10 18.71
N VAL A 91 -41.32 -10.19 18.40
CA VAL A 91 -42.30 -10.24 17.31
C VAL A 91 -43.62 -10.72 17.86
N ASN A 92 -44.66 -9.90 17.67
CA ASN A 92 -46.01 -10.15 18.14
C ASN A 92 -46.09 -10.58 19.63
N GLY A 93 -45.29 -9.93 20.50
CA GLY A 93 -45.18 -10.17 21.92
C GLY A 93 -44.31 -11.33 22.39
N ARG A 94 -43.70 -12.09 21.48
CA ARG A 94 -42.71 -13.13 21.79
C ARG A 94 -41.29 -12.64 21.57
N THR A 95 -40.42 -12.84 22.56
CA THR A 95 -39.06 -12.34 22.56
C THR A 95 -38.05 -13.46 22.29
N TYR A 96 -37.17 -13.22 21.37
CA TYR A 96 -36.09 -14.11 20.95
C TYR A 96 -34.74 -13.46 21.22
N THR A 97 -33.75 -14.27 21.58
CA THR A 97 -32.43 -13.78 21.96
C THR A 97 -31.40 -14.19 20.89
N LEU A 98 -30.68 -13.21 20.37
CA LEU A 98 -29.48 -13.49 19.58
C LEU A 98 -28.27 -13.55 20.51
N TYR A 99 -27.49 -14.63 20.41
CA TYR A 99 -26.20 -14.81 21.06
C TYR A 99 -25.08 -14.70 20.03
N THR A 100 -23.89 -14.30 20.47
CA THR A 100 -22.68 -14.39 19.65
C THR A 100 -21.82 -15.55 20.10
N ASP A 101 -21.42 -16.41 19.18
CA ASP A 101 -20.57 -17.57 19.51
C ASP A 101 -19.11 -17.15 19.68
N ASP A 102 -18.61 -16.22 18.85
CA ASP A 102 -17.20 -15.78 18.81
C ASP A 102 -16.94 -14.43 19.49
N GLY A 103 -18.00 -13.76 19.95
CA GLY A 103 -17.93 -12.38 20.43
C GLY A 103 -18.05 -11.35 19.29
N ILE A 104 -18.26 -10.08 19.66
CA ILE A 104 -18.40 -8.97 18.71
C ILE A 104 -17.56 -7.79 19.19
N VAL A 105 -16.79 -7.19 18.28
CA VAL A 105 -16.05 -5.94 18.52
C VAL A 105 -16.76 -4.78 17.83
N TYR A 106 -17.47 -3.97 18.60
CA TYR A 106 -18.05 -2.72 18.10
C TYR A 106 -16.96 -1.66 17.96
N SER A 107 -16.48 -1.46 16.74
CA SER A 107 -15.36 -0.55 16.45
C SER A 107 -15.84 0.87 16.15
N ALA A 108 -15.04 1.88 16.55
CA ALA A 108 -15.31 3.28 16.24
C ALA A 108 -15.37 3.52 14.72
N GLY A 109 -16.36 4.29 14.27
CA GLY A 109 -16.56 4.60 12.86
C GLY A 109 -17.04 3.43 12.00
N LYS A 110 -17.39 2.30 12.59
CA LYS A 110 -17.96 1.14 11.89
C LYS A 110 -19.43 0.98 12.20
N GLN A 111 -20.19 0.50 11.22
CA GLN A 111 -21.60 0.09 11.40
C GLN A 111 -21.67 -1.43 11.34
N HIS A 112 -22.28 -2.03 12.35
CA HIS A 112 -22.56 -3.46 12.45
C HIS A 112 -24.00 -3.71 12.01
N ASN A 113 -24.18 -4.52 10.96
CA ASN A 113 -25.49 -4.79 10.41
C ASN A 113 -25.89 -6.22 10.77
N PHE A 114 -27.04 -6.37 11.45
CA PHE A 114 -27.65 -7.65 11.79
C PHE A 114 -28.90 -7.85 10.94
N HIS A 115 -28.86 -8.81 10.05
CA HIS A 115 -30.00 -9.19 9.21
C HIS A 115 -30.65 -10.43 9.78
N LEU A 116 -31.78 -10.29 10.47
CA LEU A 116 -32.49 -11.37 11.13
C LEU A 116 -33.73 -11.78 10.34
N MET A 117 -33.71 -12.99 9.80
CA MET A 117 -34.85 -13.59 9.12
C MET A 117 -35.77 -14.21 10.15
N ILE A 118 -37.08 -13.91 10.06
CA ILE A 118 -38.10 -14.43 10.93
C ILE A 118 -38.96 -15.40 10.12
N ASN A 119 -38.99 -16.67 10.55
CA ASN A 119 -39.86 -17.70 9.97
C ASN A 119 -41.04 -17.94 10.88
N LYS A 120 -42.24 -18.08 10.30
CA LYS A 120 -43.43 -18.54 11.04
C LYS A 120 -43.53 -20.05 10.95
N LEU A 121 -43.49 -20.71 12.08
CA LEU A 121 -43.62 -22.19 12.16
C LEU A 121 -45.08 -22.62 12.05
N PRO A 122 -45.38 -23.86 11.62
CA PRO A 122 -46.76 -24.36 11.49
C PRO A 122 -47.57 -24.29 12.78
N ALA A 123 -46.94 -24.29 13.95
CA ALA A 123 -47.60 -24.17 15.26
C ALA A 123 -47.93 -22.74 15.66
N GLY A 124 -47.63 -21.74 14.78
CA GLY A 124 -47.82 -20.31 15.02
C GLY A 124 -46.71 -19.65 15.82
N ASP A 125 -45.59 -20.35 16.08
CA ASP A 125 -44.40 -19.81 16.66
C ASP A 125 -43.49 -19.21 15.58
N TYR A 126 -42.42 -18.49 16.01
CA TYR A 126 -41.46 -17.89 15.12
C TYR A 126 -40.07 -18.46 15.37
N GLU A 127 -39.30 -18.65 14.29
CA GLU A 127 -37.90 -19.01 14.32
C GLU A 127 -37.06 -17.84 13.78
N PHE A 128 -35.94 -17.54 14.44
CA PHE A 128 -35.04 -16.48 14.03
C PHE A 128 -33.76 -17.09 13.49
N THR A 129 -33.37 -16.65 12.31
CA THR A 129 -32.10 -17.04 11.70
C THR A 129 -31.30 -15.78 11.42
N LEU A 130 -30.07 -15.72 11.91
CA LEU A 130 -29.15 -14.68 11.51
C LEU A 130 -28.77 -14.97 10.05
N ALA A 131 -29.31 -14.17 9.14
CA ALA A 131 -29.09 -14.36 7.71
C ALA A 131 -27.73 -13.83 7.28
N ASN A 132 -27.25 -12.77 7.91
CA ASN A 132 -25.93 -12.19 7.67
C ASN A 132 -25.53 -11.20 8.79
N GLU A 133 -24.26 -11.20 9.17
CA GLU A 133 -23.64 -10.13 9.95
C GLU A 133 -22.58 -9.48 9.06
N SER A 134 -22.62 -8.16 8.92
CA SER A 134 -21.64 -7.43 8.14
C SER A 134 -21.18 -6.18 8.88
N ILE A 135 -19.91 -5.83 8.73
CA ILE A 135 -19.33 -4.60 9.28
C ILE A 135 -19.00 -3.69 8.11
N THR A 136 -19.62 -2.51 8.07
CA THR A 136 -19.40 -1.51 7.03
C THR A 136 -18.81 -0.24 7.61
N VAL A 137 -18.13 0.55 6.78
CA VAL A 137 -17.74 1.91 7.14
C VAL A 137 -19.01 2.73 7.27
N TRP A 138 -19.09 3.57 8.30
CA TRP A 138 -20.24 4.43 8.53
C TRP A 138 -20.24 5.58 7.51
N GLU A 139 -20.99 5.41 6.43
CA GLU A 139 -21.34 6.49 5.52
C GLU A 139 -22.77 6.95 5.80
N ASN A 140 -23.02 8.25 5.68
CA ASN A 140 -24.37 8.83 5.70
C ASN A 140 -25.08 8.44 4.40
N ASP A 141 -25.51 7.20 4.31
CA ASP A 141 -26.29 6.76 3.15
C ASP A 141 -27.76 7.17 3.27
N LYS A 142 -28.21 8.00 2.33
CA LYS A 142 -29.62 8.39 2.17
C LYS A 142 -30.41 7.43 1.29
N THR A 143 -29.80 6.33 0.85
CA THR A 143 -30.48 5.35 0.00
C THR A 143 -31.21 4.31 0.85
N SER A 144 -32.54 4.30 0.78
CA SER A 144 -33.35 3.24 1.34
C SER A 144 -33.21 1.98 0.52
N HIS A 145 -32.58 0.96 1.09
CA HIS A 145 -32.55 -0.37 0.49
C HIS A 145 -33.85 -1.13 0.85
N ASN A 146 -34.72 -1.29 -0.12
CA ASN A 146 -35.91 -2.15 -0.01
C ASN A 146 -35.46 -3.62 -0.07
N GLY A 147 -35.23 -4.25 1.10
CA GLY A 147 -34.97 -5.67 1.23
C GLY A 147 -36.28 -6.48 1.31
N ILE A 148 -36.56 -7.29 0.30
CA ILE A 148 -37.65 -8.27 0.34
C ILE A 148 -37.12 -9.57 0.92
N ALA A 149 -37.65 -10.04 2.00
CA ALA A 149 -37.36 -11.31 2.65
C ALA A 149 -37.75 -12.53 1.81
N ARG A 150 -37.03 -13.65 2.04
CA ARG A 150 -37.08 -14.78 1.14
C ARG A 150 -37.12 -16.11 1.87
N GLU A 151 -38.15 -16.90 1.56
CA GLU A 151 -38.38 -18.26 2.00
C GLU A 151 -37.37 -19.25 1.35
N TYR A 152 -36.70 -20.13 2.14
CA TYR A 152 -35.97 -21.26 1.60
C TYR A 152 -36.96 -22.39 1.23
N VAL A 153 -36.96 -22.72 -0.05
CA VAL A 153 -37.53 -23.99 -0.50
C VAL A 153 -36.51 -25.09 -0.20
N VAL A 154 -36.79 -25.94 0.75
CA VAL A 154 -35.91 -27.07 1.11
C VAL A 154 -36.25 -28.28 0.23
N ILE A 155 -35.26 -28.72 -0.54
CA ILE A 155 -35.38 -29.89 -1.45
C ILE A 155 -34.31 -30.92 -1.07
N ASN A 156 -34.74 -32.13 -0.75
CA ASN A 156 -33.86 -33.28 -0.66
C ASN A 156 -33.90 -34.05 -1.98
N LEU A 157 -32.72 -34.37 -2.56
CA LEU A 157 -32.58 -35.14 -3.77
C LEU A 157 -31.95 -36.52 -3.45
N ASP A 158 -32.72 -37.58 -3.70
CA ASP A 158 -32.22 -38.96 -3.57
C ASP A 158 -31.40 -39.36 -4.81
N THR A 159 -31.71 -38.76 -5.96
CA THR A 159 -31.04 -39.01 -7.25
C THR A 159 -30.56 -37.71 -7.87
N PRO A 160 -29.26 -37.61 -8.26
CA PRO A 160 -28.75 -36.41 -8.91
C PRO A 160 -29.42 -36.14 -10.27
N GLY A 161 -29.61 -34.87 -10.61
CA GLY A 161 -30.22 -34.43 -11.87
C GLY A 161 -31.75 -34.40 -11.88
N THR A 162 -32.39 -34.47 -10.72
CA THR A 162 -33.87 -34.54 -10.61
C THR A 162 -34.51 -33.29 -10.01
N LEU A 163 -33.78 -32.22 -9.82
CA LEU A 163 -34.23 -31.02 -9.13
C LEU A 163 -35.52 -30.42 -9.73
N ASP A 164 -35.61 -30.29 -11.03
CA ASP A 164 -36.80 -29.78 -11.72
C ASP A 164 -38.02 -30.66 -11.51
N ALA A 165 -37.86 -31.98 -11.59
CA ALA A 165 -38.95 -32.95 -11.38
C ALA A 165 -39.43 -32.93 -9.92
N VAL A 166 -38.54 -32.85 -8.94
CA VAL A 166 -38.88 -32.77 -7.51
C VAL A 166 -39.58 -31.43 -7.18
N ILE A 167 -39.13 -30.33 -7.72
CA ILE A 167 -39.84 -29.04 -7.59
C ILE A 167 -41.23 -29.10 -8.17
N ALA A 168 -41.38 -29.65 -9.39
CA ALA A 168 -42.71 -29.81 -10.03
C ALA A 168 -43.63 -30.74 -9.21
N SER A 169 -43.12 -31.83 -8.66
CA SER A 169 -43.92 -32.77 -7.84
C SER A 169 -44.46 -32.12 -6.55
N LYS A 170 -43.78 -31.07 -6.05
CA LYS A 170 -44.22 -30.26 -4.90
C LYS A 170 -45.24 -29.17 -5.30
N GLY A 171 -45.63 -29.09 -6.58
CA GLY A 171 -46.52 -28.03 -7.06
C GLY A 171 -45.90 -26.65 -7.18
N LEU A 172 -44.58 -26.55 -7.09
CA LEU A 172 -43.83 -25.30 -7.13
C LEU A 172 -43.47 -24.91 -8.56
N THR A 173 -43.50 -23.62 -8.87
CA THR A 173 -43.01 -23.09 -10.15
C THR A 173 -41.52 -22.82 -10.04
N ILE A 174 -40.71 -23.52 -10.83
CA ILE A 174 -39.24 -23.48 -10.76
C ILE A 174 -38.65 -22.05 -10.88
N SER A 175 -39.17 -21.22 -11.80
CA SER A 175 -38.74 -19.86 -12.00
C SER A 175 -39.10 -18.89 -10.84
N LYS A 176 -40.02 -19.27 -9.97
CA LYS A 176 -40.44 -18.48 -8.80
C LYS A 176 -39.62 -18.79 -7.53
N VAL A 177 -38.85 -19.88 -7.52
CA VAL A 177 -38.00 -20.22 -6.38
C VAL A 177 -36.88 -19.21 -6.29
N ARG A 178 -36.80 -18.49 -5.17
CA ARG A 178 -35.79 -17.45 -4.92
C ARG A 178 -34.71 -17.89 -3.97
N ASN A 179 -35.07 -18.61 -2.93
CA ASN A 179 -34.15 -19.15 -1.95
C ASN A 179 -34.27 -20.68 -1.94
N LEU A 180 -33.14 -21.33 -2.21
CA LEU A 180 -33.11 -22.78 -2.32
C LEU A 180 -32.08 -23.35 -1.34
N LYS A 181 -32.51 -24.28 -0.48
CA LYS A 181 -31.63 -25.17 0.26
C LYS A 181 -31.74 -26.55 -0.33
N LEU A 182 -30.62 -27.10 -0.81
CA LEU A 182 -30.51 -28.44 -1.31
C LEU A 182 -29.82 -29.33 -0.28
N THR A 183 -30.36 -30.52 -0.08
CA THR A 183 -29.77 -31.62 0.67
C THR A 183 -29.77 -32.90 -0.18
N GLY A 184 -29.03 -33.92 0.24
CA GLY A 184 -28.90 -35.16 -0.51
C GLY A 184 -27.99 -35.03 -1.74
N LYS A 185 -28.28 -35.82 -2.81
CA LYS A 185 -27.40 -36.03 -3.94
C LYS A 185 -27.70 -35.08 -5.09
N ILE A 186 -26.75 -34.24 -5.47
CA ILE A 186 -26.88 -33.30 -6.57
C ILE A 186 -25.82 -33.58 -7.65
N GLY A 187 -26.11 -33.19 -8.91
CA GLY A 187 -25.17 -33.36 -10.01
C GLY A 187 -25.16 -32.19 -10.99
N ALA A 188 -24.41 -32.31 -12.07
CA ALA A 188 -24.19 -31.24 -13.05
C ALA A 188 -25.51 -30.70 -13.62
N ARG A 189 -26.52 -31.59 -13.87
CA ARG A 189 -27.82 -31.18 -14.39
C ARG A 189 -28.58 -30.29 -13.39
N ASP A 190 -28.47 -30.53 -12.09
CA ASP A 190 -29.13 -29.71 -11.06
C ASP A 190 -28.53 -28.29 -11.03
N PHE A 191 -27.21 -28.14 -11.18
CA PHE A 191 -26.59 -26.83 -11.38
C PHE A 191 -27.09 -26.14 -12.62
N ALA A 192 -27.25 -26.86 -13.75
CA ALA A 192 -27.81 -26.29 -14.97
C ALA A 192 -29.27 -25.83 -14.78
N VAL A 193 -30.08 -26.64 -14.07
CA VAL A 193 -31.46 -26.26 -13.69
C VAL A 193 -31.46 -24.98 -12.86
N MET A 194 -30.62 -24.87 -11.85
CA MET A 194 -30.49 -23.66 -11.03
C MET A 194 -30.03 -22.46 -11.85
N LYS A 195 -29.08 -22.66 -12.76
CA LYS A 195 -28.55 -21.61 -13.63
C LYS A 195 -29.57 -21.07 -14.61
N TYR A 196 -30.22 -21.95 -15.37
CA TYR A 196 -31.02 -21.58 -16.55
C TYR A 196 -32.51 -21.49 -16.26
N LEU A 197 -33.07 -22.32 -15.38
CA LEU A 197 -34.50 -22.37 -15.14
C LEU A 197 -34.96 -21.57 -13.90
N MET A 198 -34.09 -21.38 -12.93
CA MET A 198 -34.43 -20.63 -11.71
C MET A 198 -34.06 -19.15 -11.86
N THR A 199 -34.77 -18.43 -12.72
CA THR A 199 -34.42 -17.05 -13.13
C THR A 199 -34.20 -16.10 -11.94
N TYR A 200 -34.99 -16.23 -10.89
CA TYR A 200 -34.95 -15.35 -9.72
C TYR A 200 -34.23 -15.95 -8.51
N LEU A 201 -33.45 -17.01 -8.69
CA LEU A 201 -32.68 -17.60 -7.59
C LEU A 201 -31.73 -16.58 -7.00
N SER A 202 -31.89 -16.32 -5.70
CA SER A 202 -31.18 -15.27 -4.97
C SER A 202 -30.31 -15.83 -3.84
N CYS A 203 -30.84 -16.78 -3.06
CA CYS A 203 -30.07 -17.44 -2.01
C CYS A 203 -29.92 -18.93 -2.33
N LEU A 204 -28.70 -19.41 -2.33
CA LEU A 204 -28.39 -20.82 -2.56
C LEU A 204 -27.61 -21.38 -1.36
N ASN A 205 -28.21 -22.38 -0.70
CA ASN A 205 -27.58 -23.11 0.40
C ASN A 205 -27.37 -24.56 -0.02
N LEU A 206 -26.12 -24.95 -0.19
CA LEU A 206 -25.68 -26.30 -0.56
C LEU A 206 -24.96 -27.02 0.59
N LYS A 207 -24.95 -26.45 1.80
CA LYS A 207 -24.12 -26.94 2.92
C LYS A 207 -24.20 -28.46 3.11
N GLU A 208 -25.40 -29.02 3.06
CA GLU A 208 -25.68 -30.44 3.31
C GLU A 208 -25.83 -31.24 2.01
N ALA A 209 -25.53 -30.65 0.84
CA ALA A 209 -25.62 -31.33 -0.44
C ALA A 209 -24.32 -32.13 -0.72
N GLU A 210 -24.51 -33.32 -1.30
CA GLU A 210 -23.42 -34.19 -1.78
C GLU A 210 -23.37 -34.11 -3.32
N ILE A 211 -22.27 -33.56 -3.87
CA ILE A 211 -22.09 -33.50 -5.33
C ILE A 211 -21.62 -34.87 -5.83
N CYS A 212 -22.41 -35.48 -6.67
CA CYS A 212 -22.11 -36.75 -7.31
C CYS A 212 -21.48 -36.58 -8.68
N GLU A 213 -20.62 -37.52 -9.08
CA GLU A 213 -20.11 -37.55 -10.46
C GLU A 213 -21.25 -37.75 -11.47
N THR A 214 -21.35 -36.84 -12.46
CA THR A 214 -22.36 -36.90 -13.49
C THR A 214 -21.81 -36.34 -14.81
N ASN A 215 -22.36 -36.80 -15.94
CA ASN A 215 -22.00 -36.33 -17.25
C ASN A 215 -22.61 -34.96 -17.56
N GLY A 216 -21.99 -34.26 -18.49
CA GLY A 216 -22.55 -33.04 -19.08
C GLY A 216 -23.73 -33.35 -20.02
N GLY A 217 -24.39 -32.30 -20.46
CA GLY A 217 -25.54 -32.41 -21.34
C GLY A 217 -26.13 -31.06 -21.73
N ASN A 218 -27.38 -31.11 -22.21
CA ASN A 218 -28.16 -29.93 -22.58
C ASN A 218 -29.58 -30.01 -22.02
N LEU A 219 -30.14 -28.93 -21.54
CA LEU A 219 -31.52 -28.88 -21.01
C LEU A 219 -32.59 -28.77 -22.09
N GLY A 220 -32.23 -28.75 -23.37
CA GLY A 220 -33.16 -28.79 -24.53
C GLY A 220 -33.53 -27.40 -25.11
N PHE A 221 -32.82 -26.33 -24.76
CA PHE A 221 -32.98 -24.99 -25.36
C PHE A 221 -31.65 -24.31 -25.59
N ASN A 222 -31.59 -23.32 -26.46
CA ASN A 222 -30.35 -22.63 -26.85
C ASN A 222 -29.56 -22.08 -25.65
N GLY A 223 -28.26 -22.40 -25.59
CA GLY A 223 -27.35 -21.93 -24.53
C GLY A 223 -27.48 -22.62 -23.18
N SER A 224 -28.25 -23.74 -23.12
CA SER A 224 -28.41 -24.53 -21.89
C SER A 224 -27.48 -25.74 -21.77
N ASP A 225 -26.39 -25.76 -22.53
CA ASP A 225 -25.33 -26.74 -22.37
C ASP A 225 -24.65 -26.62 -21.03
N TYR A 226 -24.34 -27.76 -20.44
CA TYR A 226 -23.66 -27.82 -19.13
C TYR A 226 -22.55 -28.90 -19.14
N SER A 227 -21.44 -28.59 -18.46
CA SER A 227 -20.34 -29.52 -18.23
C SER A 227 -20.73 -30.57 -17.19
N GLY A 228 -20.19 -31.79 -17.30
CA GLY A 228 -20.26 -32.79 -16.23
C GLY A 228 -19.49 -32.29 -14.99
N CYS A 229 -19.68 -32.97 -13.88
CA CYS A 229 -18.90 -32.75 -12.67
C CYS A 229 -18.35 -34.06 -12.12
N LYS A 230 -17.23 -33.99 -11.42
CA LYS A 230 -16.73 -35.04 -10.56
C LYS A 230 -17.40 -35.00 -9.20
N ALA A 231 -17.29 -36.08 -8.45
CA ALA A 231 -17.75 -36.09 -7.06
C ALA A 231 -17.06 -34.97 -6.25
N ASN A 232 -17.79 -34.36 -5.35
CA ASN A 232 -17.33 -33.24 -4.51
C ASN A 232 -16.75 -32.02 -5.25
N CYS A 233 -17.10 -31.85 -6.55
CA CYS A 233 -16.60 -30.78 -7.39
C CYS A 233 -17.76 -29.94 -7.94
N ILE A 234 -17.74 -28.62 -7.74
CA ILE A 234 -18.65 -27.70 -8.45
C ILE A 234 -18.24 -27.69 -9.92
N PRO A 235 -19.19 -27.96 -10.86
CA PRO A 235 -18.87 -28.03 -12.28
C PRO A 235 -18.45 -26.66 -12.86
N ASP A 236 -17.74 -26.71 -13.99
CA ASP A 236 -17.37 -25.53 -14.75
C ASP A 236 -18.61 -24.71 -15.15
N GLY A 237 -18.54 -23.40 -14.92
CA GLY A 237 -19.61 -22.47 -15.24
C GLY A 237 -20.92 -22.69 -14.51
N ALA A 238 -20.95 -23.45 -13.41
CA ALA A 238 -22.13 -23.92 -12.69
C ALA A 238 -23.21 -22.83 -12.49
N MET A 239 -22.81 -21.63 -12.05
CA MET A 239 -23.70 -20.52 -11.77
C MET A 239 -23.25 -19.20 -12.44
N SER A 240 -22.33 -19.29 -13.41
CA SER A 240 -21.80 -18.10 -14.07
C SER A 240 -22.90 -17.16 -14.59
N ASN A 241 -22.71 -15.86 -14.45
CA ASN A 241 -23.69 -14.81 -14.79
C ASN A 241 -25.00 -14.83 -14.00
N LYS A 242 -25.07 -15.55 -12.85
CA LYS A 242 -26.25 -15.58 -12.00
C LYS A 242 -26.33 -14.29 -11.14
N ARG A 243 -26.57 -13.15 -11.78
CA ARG A 243 -26.59 -11.81 -11.16
C ARG A 243 -27.69 -11.61 -10.11
N SER A 244 -28.72 -12.47 -10.13
CA SER A 244 -29.80 -12.48 -9.14
C SER A 244 -29.35 -13.05 -7.79
N MET A 245 -28.24 -13.83 -7.77
CA MET A 245 -27.77 -14.51 -6.57
C MET A 245 -27.09 -13.54 -5.62
N THR A 246 -27.61 -13.42 -4.39
CA THR A 246 -27.12 -12.50 -3.36
C THR A 246 -26.41 -13.23 -2.21
N SER A 247 -26.67 -14.54 -2.03
CA SER A 247 -26.06 -15.35 -0.99
C SER A 247 -25.75 -16.76 -1.48
N LEU A 248 -24.58 -17.28 -1.07
CA LEU A 248 -24.07 -18.60 -1.43
C LEU A 248 -23.49 -19.26 -0.19
N ILE A 249 -23.94 -20.48 0.11
CA ILE A 249 -23.30 -21.38 1.09
C ILE A 249 -22.88 -22.64 0.35
N LEU A 250 -21.58 -22.92 0.38
CA LEU A 250 -20.95 -24.05 -0.31
C LEU A 250 -21.12 -25.37 0.46
N PRO A 251 -21.04 -26.55 -0.21
CA PRO A 251 -21.12 -27.86 0.42
C PRO A 251 -19.96 -28.14 1.39
N ASP A 252 -20.24 -28.74 2.56
CA ASP A 252 -19.20 -29.06 3.55
C ASP A 252 -18.16 -30.08 3.05
N LYS A 253 -18.52 -30.96 2.08
CA LYS A 253 -17.62 -31.98 1.53
C LYS A 253 -16.94 -31.57 0.22
N LEU A 254 -16.91 -30.26 -0.07
CA LEU A 254 -16.38 -29.76 -1.32
C LEU A 254 -14.85 -29.93 -1.39
N GLU A 255 -14.33 -30.41 -2.53
CA GLU A 255 -12.91 -30.61 -2.79
C GLU A 255 -12.38 -29.66 -3.88
N LYS A 256 -13.24 -29.29 -4.85
CA LYS A 256 -12.86 -28.43 -5.97
C LYS A 256 -13.98 -27.49 -6.41
N ILE A 257 -13.60 -26.26 -6.81
CA ILE A 257 -14.48 -25.29 -7.47
C ILE A 257 -13.99 -25.12 -8.91
N GLY A 258 -14.86 -25.43 -9.88
CA GLY A 258 -14.50 -25.46 -11.31
C GLY A 258 -14.34 -24.08 -11.94
N ASN A 259 -13.88 -24.10 -13.19
CA ASN A 259 -13.68 -22.89 -13.99
C ASN A 259 -14.95 -22.06 -14.11
N ASN A 260 -14.84 -20.72 -13.93
CA ASN A 260 -15.97 -19.82 -14.08
C ASN A 260 -17.22 -20.20 -13.25
N ALA A 261 -17.09 -21.02 -12.21
CA ALA A 261 -18.24 -21.61 -11.51
C ALA A 261 -19.24 -20.56 -11.04
N PHE A 262 -18.76 -19.43 -10.52
CA PHE A 262 -19.56 -18.28 -10.06
C PHE A 262 -19.11 -16.97 -10.72
N ALA A 263 -18.47 -17.02 -11.88
CA ALA A 263 -18.03 -15.82 -12.58
C ALA A 263 -19.22 -14.89 -12.87
N ASP A 264 -18.99 -13.58 -12.73
CA ASP A 264 -19.97 -12.53 -12.99
C ASP A 264 -21.25 -12.62 -12.14
N CYS A 265 -21.18 -13.29 -10.97
CA CYS A 265 -22.24 -13.31 -9.97
C CYS A 265 -22.15 -12.04 -9.11
N ASN A 266 -22.25 -10.88 -9.74
CA ASN A 266 -22.09 -9.58 -9.08
C ASN A 266 -23.24 -9.20 -8.13
N GLY A 267 -24.28 -10.01 -8.01
CA GLY A 267 -25.29 -9.90 -6.96
C GLY A 267 -24.84 -10.44 -5.60
N LEU A 268 -23.81 -11.33 -5.55
CA LEU A 268 -23.30 -11.89 -4.30
C LEU A 268 -22.73 -10.81 -3.39
N THR A 269 -23.13 -10.83 -2.13
CA THR A 269 -22.75 -9.84 -1.10
C THR A 269 -22.17 -10.52 0.13
N GLY A 270 -21.46 -9.73 0.97
CA GLY A 270 -20.92 -10.18 2.24
C GLY A 270 -19.66 -11.03 2.09
N SER A 271 -19.47 -11.94 3.03
CA SER A 271 -18.27 -12.79 3.12
C SER A 271 -18.38 -14.05 2.26
N LEU A 272 -17.23 -14.51 1.76
CA LEU A 272 -17.11 -15.80 1.10
C LEU A 272 -16.25 -16.73 1.94
N ILE A 273 -16.85 -17.80 2.44
CA ILE A 273 -16.18 -18.84 3.22
C ILE A 273 -16.05 -20.09 2.33
N ILE A 274 -14.82 -20.44 2.01
CA ILE A 274 -14.52 -21.68 1.28
C ILE A 274 -14.36 -22.79 2.32
N PRO A 275 -15.12 -23.90 2.20
CA PRO A 275 -15.09 -25.00 3.17
C PRO A 275 -13.72 -25.68 3.28
N GLU A 276 -13.40 -26.18 4.47
CA GLU A 276 -12.25 -27.07 4.66
C GLU A 276 -12.43 -28.33 3.81
N GLY A 277 -11.32 -28.83 3.23
CA GLY A 277 -11.34 -29.91 2.25
C GLY A 277 -11.16 -29.43 0.80
N VAL A 278 -11.48 -28.17 0.48
CA VAL A 278 -11.20 -27.63 -0.85
C VAL A 278 -9.69 -27.51 -1.05
N THR A 279 -9.19 -28.18 -2.10
CA THR A 279 -7.77 -28.21 -2.46
C THR A 279 -7.49 -27.38 -3.71
N GLU A 280 -8.53 -27.10 -4.51
CA GLU A 280 -8.38 -26.38 -5.77
C GLU A 280 -9.58 -25.43 -6.00
N ILE A 281 -9.27 -24.17 -6.30
CA ILE A 281 -10.20 -23.18 -6.85
C ILE A 281 -9.67 -22.81 -8.24
N ASP A 282 -10.41 -23.16 -9.26
CA ASP A 282 -9.92 -23.05 -10.63
C ASP A 282 -10.10 -21.60 -11.18
N TYR A 283 -9.66 -21.39 -12.37
CA TYR A 283 -9.62 -20.18 -13.15
C TYR A 283 -10.99 -19.45 -13.19
N ALA A 284 -10.98 -18.13 -12.97
CA ALA A 284 -12.18 -17.29 -12.97
C ALA A 284 -13.34 -17.75 -12.07
N ALA A 285 -13.10 -18.62 -11.10
CA ALA A 285 -14.17 -19.25 -10.31
C ALA A 285 -15.16 -18.25 -9.71
N PHE A 286 -14.67 -17.10 -9.24
CA PHE A 286 -15.47 -15.98 -8.68
C PHE A 286 -15.17 -14.64 -9.37
N ARG A 287 -14.61 -14.64 -10.59
CA ARG A 287 -14.29 -13.42 -11.31
C ARG A 287 -15.49 -12.45 -11.33
N SER A 288 -15.22 -11.16 -11.10
CA SER A 288 -16.19 -10.07 -11.16
C SER A 288 -17.37 -10.21 -10.16
N CYS A 289 -17.15 -10.88 -9.03
CA CYS A 289 -18.10 -10.85 -7.92
C CYS A 289 -17.90 -9.55 -7.10
N THR A 290 -18.16 -8.41 -7.74
CA THR A 290 -17.78 -7.07 -7.25
C THR A 290 -18.45 -6.65 -5.93
N ASN A 291 -19.56 -7.28 -5.56
CA ASN A 291 -20.31 -6.97 -4.34
C ASN A 291 -19.99 -7.94 -3.17
N LEU A 292 -19.07 -8.87 -3.33
CA LEU A 292 -18.53 -9.65 -2.20
C LEU A 292 -17.63 -8.73 -1.37
N ASN A 293 -18.23 -7.92 -0.51
CA ASN A 293 -17.60 -6.85 0.26
C ASN A 293 -17.24 -7.24 1.71
N GLY A 294 -17.36 -8.51 2.05
CA GLY A 294 -16.99 -9.05 3.36
C GLY A 294 -15.60 -9.71 3.34
N VAL A 295 -15.41 -10.66 4.24
CA VAL A 295 -14.16 -11.41 4.40
C VAL A 295 -14.08 -12.56 3.39
N LEU A 296 -12.89 -12.76 2.82
CA LEU A 296 -12.53 -13.98 2.10
C LEU A 296 -11.81 -14.92 3.07
N LYS A 297 -12.41 -16.09 3.37
CA LYS A 297 -11.78 -17.13 4.15
C LYS A 297 -11.41 -18.32 3.26
N LEU A 298 -10.12 -18.56 3.10
CA LEU A 298 -9.57 -19.70 2.36
C LEU A 298 -9.31 -20.87 3.33
N PRO A 299 -9.52 -22.13 2.89
CA PRO A 299 -9.31 -23.29 3.74
C PRO A 299 -7.82 -23.63 3.90
N SER A 300 -7.47 -24.24 5.01
CA SER A 300 -6.11 -24.71 5.31
C SER A 300 -5.62 -25.81 4.36
N THR A 301 -6.50 -26.41 3.57
CA THR A 301 -6.23 -27.51 2.62
C THR A 301 -5.96 -27.03 1.20
N LEU A 302 -6.12 -25.72 0.90
CA LEU A 302 -6.02 -25.18 -0.47
C LEU A 302 -4.58 -25.25 -0.98
N LYS A 303 -4.37 -25.91 -2.12
CA LYS A 303 -3.08 -26.06 -2.80
C LYS A 303 -2.97 -25.22 -4.06
N THR A 304 -4.07 -25.09 -4.80
CA THR A 304 -4.08 -24.41 -6.09
C THR A 304 -5.19 -23.38 -6.14
N LEU A 305 -4.81 -22.15 -6.44
CA LEU A 305 -5.71 -21.03 -6.68
C LEU A 305 -5.49 -20.48 -8.08
N GLY A 306 -6.46 -20.67 -8.97
CA GLY A 306 -6.35 -20.27 -10.37
C GLY A 306 -5.47 -21.22 -11.20
N ARG A 307 -5.09 -20.80 -12.38
CA ARG A 307 -4.30 -21.60 -13.33
C ARG A 307 -3.04 -20.86 -13.75
N VAL A 308 -1.95 -21.61 -13.99
CA VAL A 308 -0.71 -21.14 -14.59
C VAL A 308 -0.60 -21.78 -15.98
N GLY A 309 -0.48 -20.96 -17.03
CA GLY A 309 -0.33 -21.42 -18.41
C GLY A 309 -1.65 -21.82 -19.10
N GLY A 310 -1.61 -21.90 -20.43
CA GLY A 310 -2.76 -22.23 -21.30
C GLY A 310 -3.15 -21.10 -22.25
N TYR A 311 -4.01 -21.39 -23.23
CA TYR A 311 -4.47 -20.45 -24.27
C TYR A 311 -5.64 -19.55 -23.81
N THR A 312 -5.87 -19.40 -22.52
CA THR A 312 -6.97 -18.60 -21.98
C THR A 312 -6.55 -17.14 -21.81
N SER A 313 -7.52 -16.25 -21.86
CA SER A 313 -7.28 -14.79 -21.67
C SER A 313 -6.50 -14.52 -20.38
N TYR A 314 -5.42 -13.73 -20.46
CA TYR A 314 -4.58 -13.30 -19.31
C TYR A 314 -5.35 -12.62 -18.18
N TRP A 315 -6.63 -12.34 -18.39
CA TRP A 315 -7.40 -11.39 -17.58
C TRP A 315 -8.41 -12.06 -16.66
N ASP A 316 -8.38 -13.37 -16.48
CA ASP A 316 -9.47 -14.08 -15.82
C ASP A 316 -9.01 -14.85 -14.56
N GLY A 317 -8.59 -14.15 -13.53
CA GLY A 317 -8.17 -14.74 -12.24
C GLY A 317 -9.33 -15.24 -11.37
N ALA A 318 -9.03 -16.17 -10.48
CA ALA A 318 -10.03 -16.85 -9.64
C ALA A 318 -10.93 -15.89 -8.85
N PHE A 319 -10.36 -14.81 -8.31
CA PHE A 319 -11.06 -13.74 -7.57
C PHE A 319 -10.89 -12.37 -8.21
N LYS A 320 -10.51 -12.31 -9.49
CA LYS A 320 -10.34 -11.03 -10.16
C LYS A 320 -11.58 -10.14 -10.02
N ASP A 321 -11.37 -8.83 -9.78
CA ASP A 321 -12.43 -7.83 -9.59
C ASP A 321 -13.43 -8.18 -8.47
N CYS A 322 -13.02 -8.93 -7.44
CA CYS A 322 -13.86 -9.13 -6.27
C CYS A 322 -13.76 -7.96 -5.31
N GLY A 323 -14.88 -7.67 -4.64
CA GLY A 323 -15.05 -6.52 -3.77
C GLY A 323 -14.62 -6.73 -2.31
N PHE A 324 -13.90 -7.81 -1.96
CA PHE A 324 -13.53 -8.12 -0.57
C PHE A 324 -12.86 -6.97 0.15
N ILE A 325 -13.27 -6.74 1.41
CA ILE A 325 -12.69 -5.71 2.31
C ILE A 325 -12.16 -6.42 3.55
N CYS A 326 -10.96 -6.97 3.44
CA CYS A 326 -10.33 -7.74 4.52
C CYS A 326 -8.81 -7.83 4.34
N GLU A 327 -8.11 -8.23 5.41
CA GLU A 327 -6.75 -8.74 5.32
C GLU A 327 -6.75 -10.10 4.61
N LEU A 328 -5.85 -10.27 3.63
CA LEU A 328 -5.74 -11.52 2.89
C LEU A 328 -4.88 -12.52 3.67
N GLN A 329 -5.51 -13.63 4.07
CA GLN A 329 -4.82 -14.74 4.72
C GLN A 329 -4.66 -15.89 3.72
N LEU A 330 -3.43 -16.14 3.28
CA LEU A 330 -3.11 -17.28 2.41
C LEU A 330 -2.72 -18.50 3.26
N PRO A 331 -3.25 -19.70 2.98
CA PRO A 331 -2.91 -20.89 3.76
C PRO A 331 -1.51 -21.41 3.39
N GLU A 332 -0.79 -21.96 4.35
CA GLU A 332 0.56 -22.53 4.17
C GLU A 332 0.62 -23.72 3.20
N SER A 333 -0.50 -24.37 2.96
CA SER A 333 -0.61 -25.45 1.97
C SER A 333 -0.56 -25.01 0.52
N LEU A 334 -0.63 -23.67 0.26
CA LEU A 334 -0.78 -23.13 -1.09
C LEU A 334 0.54 -23.25 -1.86
N GLU A 335 0.51 -23.97 -2.97
CA GLU A 335 1.64 -24.20 -3.87
C GLU A 335 1.58 -23.34 -5.14
N THR A 336 0.37 -22.94 -5.55
CA THR A 336 0.16 -22.19 -6.80
C THR A 336 -0.85 -21.09 -6.61
N ILE A 337 -0.45 -19.86 -6.95
CA ILE A 337 -1.31 -18.70 -7.19
C ILE A 337 -1.26 -18.42 -8.69
N GLY A 338 -2.36 -18.66 -9.38
CA GLY A 338 -2.46 -18.55 -10.84
C GLY A 338 -2.61 -17.13 -11.36
N TRP A 339 -2.69 -17.01 -12.66
CA TRP A 339 -2.80 -15.73 -13.36
C TRP A 339 -3.98 -14.90 -12.86
N GLY A 340 -3.72 -13.62 -12.56
CA GLY A 340 -4.73 -12.64 -12.15
C GLY A 340 -5.54 -13.00 -10.90
N SER A 341 -5.10 -13.97 -10.09
CA SER A 341 -5.93 -14.56 -9.03
C SER A 341 -6.59 -13.54 -8.12
N PHE A 342 -5.92 -12.45 -7.77
CA PHE A 342 -6.44 -11.33 -6.99
C PHE A 342 -6.38 -9.99 -7.75
N MET A 343 -6.24 -10.03 -9.08
CA MET A 343 -6.17 -8.82 -9.88
C MET A 343 -7.38 -7.91 -9.62
N ASP A 344 -7.11 -6.61 -9.40
CA ASP A 344 -8.11 -5.57 -9.11
C ASP A 344 -8.98 -5.82 -7.86
N CYS A 345 -8.53 -6.66 -6.93
CA CYS A 345 -9.15 -6.77 -5.60
C CYS A 345 -8.78 -5.55 -4.73
N LYS A 346 -9.34 -4.39 -5.07
CA LYS A 346 -8.96 -3.08 -4.49
C LYS A 346 -9.28 -2.94 -3.01
N GLY A 347 -10.19 -3.73 -2.48
CA GLY A 347 -10.60 -3.69 -1.07
C GLY A 347 -9.74 -4.57 -0.15
N LEU A 348 -8.87 -5.44 -0.68
CA LEU A 348 -7.91 -6.19 0.15
C LEU A 348 -6.88 -5.23 0.75
N TYR A 349 -6.60 -5.35 2.05
CA TYR A 349 -5.67 -4.48 2.77
C TYR A 349 -4.72 -5.27 3.68
N GLY A 350 -3.79 -4.58 4.34
CA GLY A 350 -2.81 -5.19 5.24
C GLY A 350 -1.57 -5.71 4.52
N GLU A 351 -0.77 -6.48 5.22
CA GLU A 351 0.47 -7.08 4.71
C GLU A 351 0.20 -8.42 4.01
N LEU A 352 1.00 -8.74 3.00
CA LEU A 352 0.92 -10.00 2.27
C LEU A 352 1.96 -10.99 2.80
N HIS A 353 1.50 -12.11 3.32
CA HIS A 353 2.35 -13.27 3.58
C HIS A 353 2.18 -14.30 2.46
N LEU A 354 3.21 -14.44 1.62
CA LEU A 354 3.28 -15.52 0.65
C LEU A 354 3.78 -16.79 1.35
N PRO A 355 3.05 -17.93 1.22
CA PRO A 355 3.41 -19.17 1.90
C PRO A 355 4.77 -19.71 1.47
N ASP A 356 5.54 -20.29 2.38
CA ASP A 356 6.86 -20.87 2.09
C ASP A 356 6.81 -22.03 1.08
N ASN A 357 5.67 -22.72 0.99
CA ASN A 357 5.45 -23.82 0.03
C ASN A 357 5.11 -23.34 -1.39
N LEU A 358 4.97 -22.02 -1.62
CA LEU A 358 4.59 -21.48 -2.91
C LEU A 358 5.70 -21.74 -3.94
N LYS A 359 5.30 -22.27 -5.10
CA LYS A 359 6.18 -22.58 -6.23
C LYS A 359 5.88 -21.73 -7.45
N ASN A 360 4.60 -21.42 -7.64
CA ASN A 360 4.13 -20.68 -8.80
C ASN A 360 3.38 -19.42 -8.36
N LEU A 361 3.85 -18.28 -8.86
CA LEU A 361 3.24 -16.99 -8.66
C LEU A 361 2.99 -16.36 -10.03
N GLY A 362 1.73 -16.39 -10.44
CA GLY A 362 1.33 -16.14 -11.82
C GLY A 362 1.28 -14.68 -12.22
N LEU A 363 1.21 -14.46 -13.52
CA LEU A 363 1.06 -13.17 -14.18
C LEU A 363 -0.08 -12.37 -13.56
N GLY A 364 0.18 -11.10 -13.20
CA GLY A 364 -0.82 -10.18 -12.65
C GLY A 364 -1.49 -10.64 -11.36
N ALA A 365 -0.95 -11.61 -10.62
CA ALA A 365 -1.61 -12.25 -9.48
C ALA A 365 -2.16 -11.26 -8.44
N PHE A 366 -1.43 -10.16 -8.18
CA PHE A 366 -1.81 -9.09 -7.24
C PHE A 366 -1.86 -7.71 -7.92
N SER A 367 -1.95 -7.67 -9.26
CA SER A 367 -2.04 -6.43 -10.00
C SER A 367 -3.29 -5.64 -9.58
N GLY A 368 -3.14 -4.32 -9.33
CA GLY A 368 -4.24 -3.45 -8.95
C GLY A 368 -4.74 -3.58 -7.51
N CYS A 369 -4.08 -4.35 -6.64
CA CYS A 369 -4.41 -4.46 -5.21
C CYS A 369 -3.94 -3.20 -4.45
N LYS A 370 -4.61 -2.07 -4.64
CA LYS A 370 -4.14 -0.73 -4.22
C LYS A 370 -4.08 -0.49 -2.71
N ASN A 371 -4.84 -1.25 -1.92
CA ASN A 371 -4.89 -1.07 -0.47
C ASN A 371 -3.98 -2.04 0.30
N MET A 372 -3.32 -2.97 -0.39
CA MET A 372 -2.27 -3.78 0.23
C MET A 372 -1.09 -2.89 0.67
N ARG A 373 -0.41 -3.25 1.74
CA ARG A 373 0.68 -2.48 2.34
C ARG A 373 1.82 -3.42 2.77
N GLY A 374 2.89 -2.82 3.30
CA GLY A 374 4.02 -3.56 3.86
C GLY A 374 5.01 -4.04 2.81
N SER A 375 5.86 -4.97 3.21
CA SER A 375 6.95 -5.52 2.42
C SER A 375 6.52 -6.74 1.61
N ILE A 376 7.21 -6.99 0.50
CA ILE A 376 7.06 -8.24 -0.26
C ILE A 376 8.29 -9.10 -0.01
N THR A 377 8.08 -10.34 0.42
CA THR A 377 9.13 -11.37 0.50
C THR A 377 8.77 -12.51 -0.45
N ILE A 378 9.63 -12.78 -1.43
CA ILE A 378 9.41 -13.87 -2.38
C ILE A 378 9.91 -15.19 -1.78
N PRO A 379 9.07 -16.22 -1.66
CA PRO A 379 9.46 -17.53 -1.12
C PRO A 379 10.49 -18.24 -1.98
N GLN A 380 11.34 -19.09 -1.36
CA GLN A 380 12.44 -19.78 -2.04
C GLN A 380 11.99 -20.70 -3.19
N GLY A 381 10.75 -21.19 -3.16
CA GLY A 381 10.17 -22.02 -4.21
C GLY A 381 9.83 -21.26 -5.50
N VAL A 382 9.70 -19.93 -5.45
CA VAL A 382 9.34 -19.08 -6.60
C VAL A 382 10.61 -18.60 -7.28
N THR A 383 10.96 -19.17 -8.41
CA THR A 383 12.18 -18.83 -9.17
C THR A 383 11.91 -17.87 -10.34
N THR A 384 10.66 -17.61 -10.66
CA THR A 384 10.24 -16.66 -11.69
C THR A 384 9.15 -15.75 -11.13
N ILE A 385 9.30 -14.45 -11.27
CA ILE A 385 8.26 -13.46 -11.03
C ILE A 385 7.70 -13.11 -12.41
N GLU A 386 6.45 -13.45 -12.66
CA GLU A 386 5.78 -13.27 -13.94
C GLU A 386 5.46 -11.81 -14.25
N ASP A 387 5.03 -11.54 -15.48
CA ASP A 387 4.63 -10.20 -15.92
C ASP A 387 3.53 -9.63 -15.03
N GLU A 388 3.63 -8.34 -14.72
CA GLU A 388 2.58 -7.57 -14.01
C GLU A 388 2.19 -8.11 -12.62
N THR A 389 2.93 -9.06 -12.03
CA THR A 389 2.55 -9.79 -10.81
C THR A 389 2.08 -8.87 -9.68
N PHE A 390 2.76 -7.75 -9.46
CA PHE A 390 2.43 -6.76 -8.43
C PHE A 390 2.17 -5.35 -9.01
N GLN A 391 1.93 -5.24 -10.30
CA GLN A 391 1.72 -3.95 -10.96
C GLN A 391 0.61 -3.14 -10.29
N ASN A 392 0.85 -1.81 -10.10
CA ASN A 392 -0.17 -0.88 -9.60
C ASN A 392 -0.82 -1.34 -8.28
N SER A 393 -0.02 -1.99 -7.43
CA SER A 393 -0.42 -2.43 -6.09
C SER A 393 0.09 -1.45 -5.03
N GLY A 394 -0.47 -1.52 -3.81
CA GLY A 394 -0.20 -0.55 -2.76
C GLY A 394 0.96 -0.90 -1.82
N PHE A 395 1.75 -1.96 -2.11
CA PHE A 395 2.88 -2.36 -1.26
C PHE A 395 3.92 -1.24 -1.17
N ASN A 396 4.23 -0.80 0.04
CA ASN A 396 5.06 0.36 0.32
C ASN A 396 6.22 0.08 1.30
N GLY A 397 6.49 -1.18 1.57
CA GLY A 397 7.64 -1.64 2.35
C GLY A 397 8.83 -2.00 1.47
N THR A 398 9.67 -2.92 1.94
CA THR A 398 10.85 -3.40 1.23
C THR A 398 10.55 -4.61 0.34
N LEU A 399 11.32 -4.77 -0.73
CA LEU A 399 11.29 -5.96 -1.58
C LEU A 399 12.44 -6.90 -1.22
N LYS A 400 12.12 -8.13 -0.83
CA LYS A 400 13.10 -9.18 -0.55
C LYS A 400 13.07 -10.25 -1.63
N LEU A 401 14.11 -10.25 -2.44
CA LEU A 401 14.38 -11.24 -3.49
C LEU A 401 15.50 -12.17 -3.04
N HIS A 402 15.43 -13.44 -3.40
CA HIS A 402 16.50 -14.40 -3.13
C HIS A 402 17.30 -14.73 -4.41
N ASP A 403 18.53 -15.20 -4.25
CA ASP A 403 19.46 -15.49 -5.36
C ASP A 403 18.98 -16.60 -6.31
N GLY A 404 17.99 -17.38 -5.95
CA GLY A 404 17.39 -18.42 -6.80
C GLY A 404 16.44 -17.89 -7.89
N ILE A 405 16.09 -16.59 -7.87
CA ILE A 405 15.24 -15.99 -8.90
C ILE A 405 16.06 -15.80 -10.18
N THR A 406 15.55 -16.34 -11.28
CA THR A 406 16.19 -16.30 -12.61
C THR A 406 15.52 -15.32 -13.57
N SER A 407 14.27 -14.94 -13.32
CA SER A 407 13.51 -14.05 -14.18
C SER A 407 12.59 -13.13 -13.39
N ILE A 408 12.51 -11.87 -13.82
CA ILE A 408 11.53 -10.88 -13.39
C ILE A 408 10.88 -10.34 -14.65
N GLY A 409 9.60 -10.60 -14.84
CA GLY A 409 8.85 -10.27 -16.03
C GLY A 409 8.63 -8.76 -16.22
N PRO A 410 8.24 -8.33 -17.43
CA PRO A 410 7.85 -6.95 -17.70
C PRO A 410 6.78 -6.44 -16.75
N ARG A 411 6.93 -5.20 -16.30
CA ARG A 411 5.98 -4.53 -15.41
C ARG A 411 5.71 -5.23 -14.07
N ALA A 412 6.56 -6.19 -13.65
CA ALA A 412 6.31 -7.02 -12.46
C ALA A 412 6.01 -6.20 -11.19
N PHE A 413 6.70 -5.06 -11.01
CA PHE A 413 6.51 -4.14 -9.88
C PHE A 413 6.17 -2.71 -10.33
N LYS A 414 5.73 -2.55 -11.58
CA LYS A 414 5.38 -1.22 -12.12
C LYS A 414 4.35 -0.51 -11.25
N GLU A 415 4.62 0.77 -10.92
CA GLU A 415 3.73 1.64 -10.11
C GLU A 415 3.35 1.03 -8.75
N THR A 416 4.30 0.29 -8.15
CA THR A 416 4.20 -0.24 -6.79
C THR A 416 5.20 0.50 -5.93
N PRO A 417 4.77 1.25 -4.88
CA PRO A 417 5.63 2.18 -4.15
C PRO A 417 6.55 1.47 -3.14
N LEU A 418 7.20 0.39 -3.58
CA LEU A 418 8.22 -0.34 -2.82
C LEU A 418 9.45 0.54 -2.61
N LYS A 419 10.03 0.49 -1.42
CA LYS A 419 11.10 1.37 -0.99
C LYS A 419 12.29 0.65 -0.35
N GLY A 420 13.27 1.45 0.07
CA GLY A 420 14.53 0.94 0.61
C GLY A 420 15.49 0.50 -0.49
N GLU A 421 16.56 -0.18 -0.11
CA GLU A 421 17.55 -0.68 -1.07
C GLU A 421 17.00 -1.85 -1.88
N LEU A 422 17.24 -1.82 -3.19
CA LEU A 422 16.88 -2.91 -4.09
C LEU A 422 18.05 -3.88 -4.26
N TYR A 423 17.88 -5.09 -3.76
CA TYR A 423 18.78 -6.20 -4.03
C TYR A 423 18.29 -6.99 -5.24
N LEU A 424 19.09 -7.09 -6.30
CA LEU A 424 18.79 -7.87 -7.49
C LEU A 424 19.46 -9.25 -7.43
N PRO A 425 18.74 -10.33 -7.74
CA PRO A 425 19.26 -11.71 -7.72
C PRO A 425 20.43 -11.90 -8.67
N LYS A 426 21.44 -12.66 -8.24
CA LYS A 426 22.72 -12.84 -8.97
C LYS A 426 22.57 -13.58 -10.31
N LEU A 427 21.52 -14.38 -10.48
CA LEU A 427 21.27 -15.18 -11.68
C LEU A 427 20.51 -14.42 -12.78
N LEU A 428 20.07 -13.17 -12.51
CA LEU A 428 19.38 -12.39 -13.54
C LEU A 428 20.32 -12.05 -14.69
N GLU A 429 19.84 -12.27 -15.92
CA GLU A 429 20.51 -11.89 -17.17
C GLU A 429 19.85 -10.68 -17.84
N VAL A 430 18.59 -10.45 -17.58
CA VAL A 430 17.80 -9.37 -18.18
C VAL A 430 17.03 -8.64 -17.09
N ILE A 431 17.08 -7.33 -17.11
CA ILE A 431 16.10 -6.48 -16.41
C ILE A 431 15.01 -6.14 -17.40
N SER A 432 13.83 -6.68 -17.20
CA SER A 432 12.72 -6.55 -18.17
C SER A 432 12.17 -5.13 -18.25
N ALA A 433 11.45 -4.83 -19.36
CA ALA A 433 10.86 -3.51 -19.56
C ALA A 433 9.88 -3.15 -18.44
N GLU A 434 9.98 -1.91 -17.95
CA GLU A 434 9.15 -1.34 -16.89
C GLU A 434 9.10 -2.18 -15.58
N ALA A 435 10.03 -3.14 -15.38
CA ALA A 435 9.97 -4.07 -14.25
C ALA A 435 9.86 -3.36 -12.90
N PHE A 436 10.57 -2.24 -12.74
CA PHE A 436 10.58 -1.39 -11.54
C PHE A 436 10.20 0.06 -11.84
N TYR A 437 9.36 0.30 -12.84
CA TYR A 437 8.90 1.62 -13.24
C TYR A 437 8.07 2.28 -12.12
N LYS A 438 8.41 3.52 -11.74
CA LYS A 438 7.73 4.27 -10.65
C LYS A 438 7.63 3.49 -9.33
N CYS A 439 8.69 2.79 -8.96
CA CYS A 439 8.90 2.36 -7.59
C CYS A 439 9.59 3.46 -6.78
N ASP A 440 9.73 3.25 -5.47
CA ASP A 440 10.34 4.23 -4.55
C ASP A 440 11.66 3.73 -3.94
N PHE A 441 12.41 2.94 -4.72
CA PHE A 441 13.69 2.42 -4.26
C PHE A 441 14.71 3.53 -4.03
N SER A 442 15.51 3.37 -2.97
CA SER A 442 16.53 4.33 -2.54
C SER A 442 17.88 3.64 -2.38
N GLY A 443 18.93 4.42 -2.14
CA GLY A 443 20.28 3.90 -1.99
C GLY A 443 20.96 3.62 -3.33
N THR A 444 22.07 2.91 -3.29
CA THR A 444 22.88 2.61 -4.48
C THR A 444 22.36 1.34 -5.17
N LEU A 445 21.97 1.46 -6.43
CA LEU A 445 21.59 0.31 -7.24
C LEU A 445 22.83 -0.49 -7.68
N VAL A 446 22.90 -1.74 -7.27
CA VAL A 446 23.96 -2.68 -7.69
C VAL A 446 23.39 -3.67 -8.70
N LEU A 447 23.85 -3.58 -9.94
CA LEU A 447 23.44 -4.51 -11.00
C LEU A 447 24.25 -5.82 -10.94
N PRO A 448 23.59 -6.99 -11.04
CA PRO A 448 24.29 -8.28 -11.10
C PRO A 448 25.23 -8.38 -12.31
N LYS A 449 26.35 -9.06 -12.13
CA LYS A 449 27.38 -9.20 -13.18
C LYS A 449 26.92 -9.96 -14.43
N ASN A 450 25.86 -10.75 -14.30
CA ASN A 450 25.33 -11.57 -15.40
C ASN A 450 24.38 -10.78 -16.32
N ILE A 451 24.01 -9.56 -15.97
CA ILE A 451 23.13 -8.73 -16.79
C ILE A 451 23.72 -8.48 -18.17
N ARG A 452 22.91 -8.74 -19.20
CA ARG A 452 23.23 -8.52 -20.62
C ARG A 452 22.38 -7.42 -21.24
N GLN A 453 21.20 -7.18 -20.68
CA GLN A 453 20.25 -6.21 -21.21
C GLN A 453 19.47 -5.54 -20.06
N ILE A 454 19.28 -4.23 -20.21
CA ILE A 454 18.39 -3.43 -19.37
C ILE A 454 17.27 -2.92 -20.26
N GLY A 455 16.03 -3.31 -19.95
CA GLY A 455 14.84 -3.05 -20.77
C GLY A 455 14.39 -1.58 -20.72
N ASP A 456 13.45 -1.26 -21.60
CA ASP A 456 12.89 0.08 -21.69
C ASP A 456 12.20 0.46 -20.38
N LYS A 457 12.48 1.67 -19.88
CA LYS A 457 11.91 2.24 -18.64
C LYS A 457 12.07 1.37 -17.39
N ALA A 458 13.05 0.45 -17.38
CA ALA A 458 13.19 -0.57 -16.33
C ALA A 458 13.21 0.00 -14.90
N PHE A 459 13.89 1.14 -14.69
CA PHE A 459 13.98 1.85 -13.42
C PHE A 459 13.49 3.29 -13.50
N SER A 460 12.78 3.66 -14.55
CA SER A 460 12.32 5.03 -14.74
C SER A 460 11.45 5.49 -13.55
N PHE A 461 11.61 6.77 -13.14
CA PHE A 461 10.95 7.38 -11.99
C PHE A 461 11.30 6.77 -10.62
N ASN A 462 12.44 6.11 -10.47
CA ASN A 462 12.99 5.79 -9.14
C ASN A 462 13.88 6.96 -8.68
N TRP A 463 13.26 8.00 -8.22
CA TRP A 463 13.89 9.29 -7.97
C TRP A 463 14.97 9.27 -6.88
N ARG A 464 14.89 8.28 -5.98
CA ARG A 464 15.76 8.15 -4.79
C ARG A 464 16.95 7.20 -4.99
N LEU A 465 17.09 6.59 -6.16
CA LEU A 465 18.32 5.88 -6.49
C LEU A 465 19.47 6.87 -6.55
N MET A 466 20.50 6.63 -5.75
CA MET A 466 21.61 7.56 -5.54
C MET A 466 22.95 6.91 -5.83
N GLY A 467 24.02 7.69 -5.70
CA GLY A 467 25.40 7.25 -5.93
C GLY A 467 25.72 7.03 -7.41
N THR A 468 26.79 6.35 -7.68
CA THR A 468 27.23 6.07 -9.04
C THR A 468 26.74 4.71 -9.51
N LEU A 469 25.95 4.70 -10.58
CA LEU A 469 25.49 3.49 -11.24
C LEU A 469 26.61 2.88 -12.08
N GLU A 470 27.09 1.71 -11.70
CA GLU A 470 28.03 0.96 -12.53
C GLU A 470 27.27 -0.08 -13.37
N ILE A 471 27.30 0.09 -14.69
CA ILE A 471 26.73 -0.88 -15.64
C ILE A 471 27.75 -2.02 -15.81
N PRO A 472 27.36 -3.29 -15.58
CA PRO A 472 28.27 -4.44 -15.63
C PRO A 472 28.86 -4.68 -17.02
N GLU A 473 30.06 -5.25 -17.06
CA GLU A 473 30.62 -5.77 -18.29
C GLU A 473 29.74 -6.89 -18.88
N GLY A 474 29.56 -6.85 -20.20
CA GLY A 474 28.64 -7.76 -20.91
C GLY A 474 27.23 -7.20 -21.14
N VAL A 475 26.87 -6.05 -20.58
CA VAL A 475 25.69 -5.30 -21.01
C VAL A 475 25.95 -4.72 -22.41
N LEU A 476 25.12 -5.13 -23.37
CA LEU A 476 25.24 -4.69 -24.76
C LEU A 476 24.30 -3.50 -25.05
N SER A 477 23.15 -3.43 -24.39
CA SER A 477 22.20 -2.35 -24.64
C SER A 477 21.47 -1.91 -23.37
N ILE A 478 21.15 -0.60 -23.35
CA ILE A 478 20.28 0.04 -22.33
C ILE A 478 19.04 0.53 -23.06
N GLY A 479 17.87 0.18 -22.55
CA GLY A 479 16.56 0.51 -23.13
C GLY A 479 16.23 2.01 -23.07
N ALA A 480 15.27 2.43 -23.88
CA ALA A 480 14.76 3.78 -23.88
C ALA A 480 14.16 4.13 -22.49
N GLY A 481 14.50 5.28 -21.94
CA GLY A 481 14.01 5.71 -20.64
C GLY A 481 14.43 4.84 -19.43
N ALA A 482 15.38 3.91 -19.58
CA ALA A 482 15.69 2.88 -18.57
C ALA A 482 15.90 3.44 -17.17
N PHE A 483 16.54 4.60 -17.03
CA PHE A 483 16.79 5.33 -15.78
C PHE A 483 16.25 6.76 -15.81
N ALA A 484 15.33 7.07 -16.75
CA ALA A 484 14.76 8.41 -16.82
C ALA A 484 14.15 8.82 -15.47
N GLN A 485 14.31 10.10 -15.10
CA GLN A 485 13.80 10.63 -13.82
C GLN A 485 14.45 10.01 -12.56
N CYS A 486 15.59 9.30 -12.66
CA CYS A 486 16.37 8.89 -11.48
C CYS A 486 17.22 10.08 -11.00
N LYS A 487 16.55 11.05 -10.36
CA LYS A 487 17.06 12.40 -10.11
C LYS A 487 18.27 12.47 -9.19
N MET A 488 18.43 11.49 -8.30
CA MET A 488 19.50 11.46 -7.29
C MET A 488 20.72 10.61 -7.71
N LEU A 489 20.74 10.03 -8.92
CA LEU A 489 21.94 9.40 -9.44
C LEU A 489 23.05 10.45 -9.58
N GLU A 490 24.21 10.19 -8.97
CA GLU A 490 25.36 11.10 -8.96
C GLU A 490 26.30 10.86 -10.14
N GLY A 491 26.28 9.66 -10.72
CA GLY A 491 27.10 9.32 -11.85
C GLY A 491 26.74 8.01 -12.52
N VAL A 492 27.37 7.78 -13.69
CA VAL A 492 27.22 6.52 -14.44
C VAL A 492 28.58 6.09 -14.96
N ILE A 493 28.87 4.78 -14.84
CA ILE A 493 30.03 4.14 -15.45
C ILE A 493 29.54 3.12 -16.47
N PHE A 494 29.82 3.37 -17.74
CA PHE A 494 29.50 2.48 -18.84
C PHE A 494 30.61 1.49 -19.12
N PRO A 495 30.30 0.19 -19.37
CA PRO A 495 31.29 -0.83 -19.67
C PRO A 495 31.87 -0.69 -21.08
N GLU A 496 32.96 -1.41 -21.35
CA GLU A 496 33.53 -1.50 -22.69
C GLU A 496 32.62 -2.23 -23.67
N SER A 497 31.80 -3.16 -23.17
CA SER A 497 30.88 -3.98 -23.97
C SER A 497 29.65 -3.23 -24.50
N LEU A 498 29.36 -2.01 -24.03
CA LEU A 498 28.14 -1.31 -24.40
C LEU A 498 28.13 -0.87 -25.86
N GLU A 499 27.14 -1.36 -26.60
CA GLU A 499 26.97 -1.05 -28.04
C GLU A 499 25.97 0.06 -28.29
N ALA A 500 24.87 0.12 -27.48
CA ALA A 500 23.80 1.09 -27.70
C ALA A 500 23.07 1.53 -26.42
N ILE A 501 22.64 2.78 -26.41
CA ILE A 501 21.65 3.34 -25.49
C ILE A 501 20.47 3.78 -26.34
N LYS A 502 19.32 3.13 -26.16
CA LYS A 502 18.11 3.40 -26.94
C LYS A 502 17.47 4.72 -26.54
N PHE A 503 16.78 5.31 -27.48
CA PHE A 503 15.99 6.51 -27.30
C PHE A 503 14.63 6.33 -28.00
N GLU A 504 13.56 6.74 -27.34
CA GLU A 504 12.21 6.75 -27.90
C GLU A 504 11.59 8.13 -27.63
N PRO A 505 11.22 8.89 -28.69
CA PRO A 505 10.54 10.16 -28.48
C PRO A 505 9.18 9.90 -27.81
N THR A 506 9.03 10.36 -26.56
CA THR A 506 7.77 10.25 -25.83
C THR A 506 7.27 11.61 -25.41
N TRP A 507 5.97 11.76 -25.23
CA TRP A 507 5.33 12.97 -24.73
C TRP A 507 5.56 13.17 -23.21
N ASN A 508 6.02 12.11 -22.51
CA ASN A 508 6.11 12.06 -21.04
C ASN A 508 7.52 12.34 -20.49
N GLU A 509 8.44 12.90 -21.32
CA GLU A 509 9.81 13.23 -20.88
C GLU A 509 10.59 12.03 -20.26
N ASP A 510 10.35 10.81 -20.72
CA ASP A 510 11.01 9.59 -20.28
C ASP A 510 11.59 8.73 -21.42
N GLY A 511 11.78 9.33 -22.59
CA GLY A 511 12.30 8.64 -23.78
C GLY A 511 13.81 8.47 -23.80
N GLY A 512 14.57 9.37 -23.18
CA GLY A 512 16.01 9.27 -23.02
C GLY A 512 16.40 8.39 -21.85
N ALA A 513 17.34 7.47 -22.03
CA ALA A 513 17.69 6.49 -20.99
C ALA A 513 18.07 7.13 -19.64
N PHE A 514 18.67 8.32 -19.64
CA PHE A 514 19.02 9.10 -18.46
C PHE A 514 18.38 10.50 -18.46
N GLN A 515 17.25 10.62 -19.14
CA GLN A 515 16.54 11.91 -19.21
C GLN A 515 16.11 12.36 -17.81
N ASN A 516 16.36 13.66 -17.52
CA ASN A 516 16.06 14.29 -16.22
C ASN A 516 16.75 13.64 -15.00
N CYS A 517 17.91 13.01 -15.20
CA CYS A 517 18.78 12.60 -14.12
C CYS A 517 19.66 13.78 -13.68
N PHE A 518 19.06 14.75 -13.01
CA PHE A 518 19.69 16.06 -12.69
C PHE A 518 20.90 15.95 -11.75
N GLY A 519 20.97 14.89 -10.92
CA GLY A 519 22.06 14.65 -9.98
C GLY A 519 23.35 14.17 -10.62
N ILE A 520 23.32 13.76 -11.91
CA ILE A 520 24.51 13.23 -12.56
C ILE A 520 25.54 14.34 -12.74
N GLY A 521 26.65 14.22 -12.02
CA GLY A 521 27.83 15.09 -12.12
C GLY A 521 29.07 14.35 -12.63
N ARG A 522 28.96 13.07 -12.99
CA ARG A 522 30.06 12.27 -13.52
C ARG A 522 29.56 11.18 -14.47
N ILE A 523 30.15 11.11 -15.64
CA ILE A 523 29.95 9.99 -16.59
C ILE A 523 31.32 9.48 -17.03
N VAL A 524 31.53 8.16 -16.92
CA VAL A 524 32.71 7.46 -17.39
C VAL A 524 32.32 6.44 -18.43
N CYS A 525 32.94 6.50 -19.62
CA CYS A 525 32.81 5.49 -20.66
C CYS A 525 34.12 4.67 -20.72
N LYS A 526 34.01 3.35 -20.50
CA LYS A 526 35.20 2.46 -20.64
C LYS A 526 35.42 2.01 -22.09
N GLY A 527 34.44 2.15 -22.96
CA GLY A 527 34.48 1.76 -24.35
C GLY A 527 35.45 2.62 -25.17
N ARG A 528 36.37 1.98 -25.89
CA ARG A 528 37.25 2.68 -26.85
C ARG A 528 36.49 3.14 -28.11
N ILE A 529 35.34 2.51 -28.40
CA ILE A 529 34.41 2.91 -29.46
C ILE A 529 33.20 3.46 -28.74
N PRO A 530 32.74 4.69 -29.03
CA PRO A 530 31.54 5.22 -28.43
C PRO A 530 30.31 4.35 -28.75
N ALA A 531 29.53 3.98 -27.71
CA ALA A 531 28.25 3.33 -27.92
C ALA A 531 27.31 4.21 -28.75
N TYR A 532 26.45 3.60 -29.58
CA TYR A 532 25.45 4.33 -30.35
C TYR A 532 24.39 4.93 -29.39
N ILE A 533 24.26 6.24 -29.40
CA ILE A 533 23.20 6.95 -28.70
C ILE A 533 22.58 8.02 -29.61
N GLN A 534 21.36 8.40 -29.31
CA GLN A 534 20.70 9.52 -30.01
C GLN A 534 20.80 10.81 -29.19
N ASP A 535 20.74 11.95 -29.89
CA ASP A 535 20.61 13.24 -29.27
C ASP A 535 19.36 13.24 -28.35
N GLY A 536 19.47 13.72 -27.13
CA GLY A 536 18.38 13.68 -26.15
C GLY A 536 18.44 12.56 -25.13
N SER A 537 19.28 11.54 -25.30
CA SER A 537 19.45 10.45 -24.32
C SER A 537 19.79 10.93 -22.90
N PHE A 538 20.45 12.09 -22.77
CA PHE A 538 20.83 12.76 -21.54
C PHE A 538 20.16 14.16 -21.37
N ASN A 539 18.96 14.36 -21.90
CA ASN A 539 18.22 15.61 -21.68
C ASN A 539 17.99 15.83 -20.18
N GLY A 540 18.18 17.07 -19.71
CA GLY A 540 18.10 17.43 -18.29
C GLY A 540 19.39 17.16 -17.49
N VAL A 541 20.33 16.35 -17.98
CA VAL A 541 21.65 16.22 -17.36
C VAL A 541 22.47 17.49 -17.62
N ALA A 542 23.11 18.03 -16.58
CA ALA A 542 23.89 19.28 -16.66
C ALA A 542 25.24 19.06 -17.35
N LYS A 543 25.21 18.65 -18.62
CA LYS A 543 26.36 18.24 -19.45
C LYS A 543 27.49 19.28 -19.52
N ASP A 544 27.20 20.55 -19.28
CA ASP A 544 28.15 21.66 -19.26
C ASP A 544 28.92 21.78 -17.95
N ASN A 545 28.44 21.16 -16.88
CA ASN A 545 29.01 21.34 -15.52
C ASN A 545 30.10 20.35 -15.16
N PHE A 546 30.25 19.24 -15.91
CA PHE A 546 31.27 18.23 -15.65
C PHE A 546 31.92 17.75 -16.95
N THR A 547 32.96 16.94 -16.82
CA THR A 547 33.72 16.38 -17.93
C THR A 547 33.24 14.94 -18.17
N LEU A 548 32.89 14.62 -19.43
CA LEU A 548 32.72 13.23 -19.86
C LEU A 548 34.10 12.56 -19.87
N GLU A 549 34.27 11.54 -19.09
CA GLU A 549 35.49 10.81 -18.92
C GLU A 549 35.51 9.59 -19.86
N VAL A 550 36.49 9.51 -20.76
CA VAL A 550 36.61 8.49 -21.81
C VAL A 550 38.03 7.88 -21.82
N PRO A 551 38.28 6.70 -22.45
CA PRO A 551 39.61 6.15 -22.51
C PRO A 551 40.58 7.10 -23.22
N GLU A 552 41.81 7.14 -22.72
CA GLU A 552 42.88 7.99 -23.26
C GLU A 552 43.08 7.76 -24.77
N GLY A 553 43.14 8.84 -25.56
CA GLY A 553 43.28 8.83 -27.01
C GLY A 553 42.01 8.58 -27.81
N THR A 554 40.85 8.44 -27.14
CA THR A 554 39.54 8.26 -27.82
C THR A 554 38.65 9.50 -27.78
N GLU A 555 39.08 10.56 -27.15
CA GLU A 555 38.30 11.79 -26.91
C GLU A 555 37.67 12.34 -28.20
N HIS A 556 38.44 12.32 -29.30
CA HIS A 556 38.00 12.81 -30.61
C HIS A 556 36.85 11.97 -31.18
N LEU A 557 36.75 10.65 -30.87
CA LEU A 557 35.69 9.80 -31.31
C LEU A 557 34.36 10.19 -30.62
N TYR A 558 34.42 10.46 -29.32
CA TYR A 558 33.26 10.91 -28.57
C TYR A 558 32.82 12.32 -28.93
N GLN A 559 33.75 13.22 -29.30
CA GLN A 559 33.44 14.58 -29.77
C GLN A 559 32.64 14.62 -31.06
N VAL A 560 32.76 13.60 -31.93
CA VAL A 560 32.06 13.56 -33.21
C VAL A 560 30.81 12.63 -33.18
N SER A 561 30.68 11.78 -32.16
CA SER A 561 29.58 10.81 -32.06
C SER A 561 28.27 11.45 -31.59
N ASN A 562 27.15 11.05 -32.20
CA ASN A 562 25.79 11.52 -31.84
C ASN A 562 25.53 11.31 -30.34
N GLY A 563 24.82 12.26 -29.72
CA GLY A 563 24.51 12.28 -28.30
C GLY A 563 25.72 12.56 -27.39
N TRP A 564 26.88 11.93 -27.65
CA TRP A 564 28.10 12.18 -26.87
C TRP A 564 28.68 13.57 -27.15
N ARG A 565 28.59 14.07 -28.39
CA ARG A 565 29.01 15.41 -28.77
C ARG A 565 28.32 16.55 -28.04
N GLU A 566 27.20 16.24 -27.33
CA GLU A 566 26.50 17.23 -26.51
C GLU A 566 27.29 17.61 -25.23
N PHE A 567 28.31 16.84 -24.86
CA PHE A 567 29.18 17.15 -23.72
C PHE A 567 30.28 18.08 -24.15
N LYS A 568 30.30 19.30 -23.59
CA LYS A 568 31.27 20.32 -23.98
C LYS A 568 32.71 20.01 -23.56
N ARG A 569 32.90 19.22 -22.53
CA ARG A 569 34.20 18.81 -22.01
C ARG A 569 34.33 17.30 -22.04
N ILE A 570 35.27 16.79 -22.83
CA ILE A 570 35.57 15.38 -22.96
C ILE A 570 37.06 15.20 -22.72
N ALA A 571 37.45 14.37 -21.79
CA ALA A 571 38.86 14.11 -21.43
C ALA A 571 39.06 12.67 -20.99
N ALA A 572 40.31 12.23 -20.91
CA ALA A 572 40.65 10.92 -20.35
C ALA A 572 40.15 10.78 -18.91
N TYR A 573 39.53 9.62 -18.59
CA TYR A 573 38.92 9.43 -17.27
C TYR A 573 39.93 9.48 -16.13
N ARG A 574 39.47 9.96 -14.97
CA ARG A 574 40.29 10.07 -13.77
C ARG A 574 40.16 8.78 -12.92
N ASN A 575 41.26 8.39 -12.34
CA ASN A 575 41.38 7.11 -11.65
C ASN A 575 41.09 7.17 -10.13
N LEU A 576 40.66 8.33 -9.59
CA LEU A 576 40.37 8.47 -8.15
C LEU A 576 39.28 9.52 -7.87
N VAL A 577 38.16 9.09 -7.22
CA VAL A 577 37.01 9.98 -6.95
C VAL A 577 36.37 9.62 -5.60
N ILE A 578 36.11 10.63 -4.76
CA ILE A 578 35.35 10.52 -3.51
C ILE A 578 33.96 11.14 -3.65
N ARG A 579 32.92 10.50 -3.09
CA ARG A 579 31.56 11.01 -3.03
C ARG A 579 30.93 10.80 -1.64
N PRO A 580 30.19 11.78 -1.08
CA PRO A 580 30.13 13.17 -1.53
C PRO A 580 31.52 13.86 -1.42
N MET A 581 31.68 15.01 -2.09
CA MET A 581 32.93 15.77 -2.02
C MET A 581 33.01 16.73 -0.82
N VAL A 582 31.94 16.88 -0.09
CA VAL A 582 31.81 17.71 1.11
C VAL A 582 31.08 16.89 2.18
N ALA A 583 31.56 16.97 3.41
CA ALA A 583 30.88 16.42 4.57
C ALA A 583 30.83 17.45 5.72
N SER A 584 29.69 17.57 6.38
CA SER A 584 29.50 18.50 7.48
C SER A 584 28.81 17.86 8.69
N ALA A 585 29.04 18.47 9.85
CA ALA A 585 28.45 18.08 11.13
C ALA A 585 28.24 19.31 12.03
N ILE A 586 27.36 19.17 13.04
CA ILE A 586 27.35 20.03 14.21
C ILE A 586 28.29 19.44 15.29
N ASN A 587 28.41 20.06 16.43
CA ASN A 587 29.41 19.75 17.46
C ASN A 587 29.39 18.33 18.04
N THR A 588 28.38 17.52 17.77
CA THR A 588 28.30 16.12 18.25
C THR A 588 29.14 15.17 17.42
N SER A 589 29.53 14.03 18.04
CA SER A 589 30.17 12.94 17.29
C SER A 589 29.14 12.28 16.37
N VAL A 590 29.42 12.26 15.06
CA VAL A 590 28.51 11.71 14.04
C VAL A 590 29.29 11.02 12.93
N THR A 591 28.71 9.98 12.36
CA THR A 591 29.30 9.23 11.25
C THR A 591 28.57 9.55 9.93
N ARG A 592 29.35 9.75 8.86
CA ARG A 592 28.88 9.95 7.48
C ARG A 592 29.41 8.82 6.59
N ASN A 593 28.55 8.31 5.71
CA ASN A 593 28.95 7.32 4.74
C ASN A 593 29.52 8.01 3.47
N LEU A 594 30.60 7.47 2.95
CA LEU A 594 31.30 7.95 1.77
C LEU A 594 31.59 6.77 0.83
N VAL A 595 31.74 7.05 -0.46
CA VAL A 595 32.20 6.06 -1.44
C VAL A 595 33.41 6.62 -2.19
N LEU A 596 34.52 5.91 -2.12
CA LEU A 596 35.70 6.21 -2.90
C LEU A 596 35.82 5.19 -4.04
N THR A 597 36.01 5.68 -5.27
CA THR A 597 36.22 4.84 -6.45
C THR A 597 37.61 5.11 -7.02
N ALA A 598 38.42 4.06 -7.18
CA ALA A 598 39.79 4.13 -7.71
C ALA A 598 40.05 2.98 -8.68
N ASP A 599 40.83 3.21 -9.75
CA ASP A 599 41.26 2.14 -10.69
C ASP A 599 42.48 1.37 -10.21
N GLY A 600 42.89 1.57 -8.98
CA GLY A 600 44.04 0.91 -8.37
C GLY A 600 43.97 0.92 -6.84
N ASN A 601 45.12 0.68 -6.21
CA ASN A 601 45.24 0.87 -4.78
C ASN A 601 45.26 2.37 -4.47
N TRP A 602 44.65 2.74 -3.36
CA TRP A 602 44.56 4.11 -2.89
C TRP A 602 44.94 4.17 -1.40
N SER A 603 45.35 5.33 -0.96
CA SER A 603 45.68 5.60 0.45
C SER A 603 45.28 7.03 0.83
N VAL A 604 45.05 7.26 2.14
CA VAL A 604 44.86 8.60 2.69
C VAL A 604 46.24 9.27 2.79
N LYS A 605 46.40 10.40 2.10
CA LYS A 605 47.63 11.21 2.16
C LYS A 605 47.67 12.12 3.37
N SER A 606 46.50 12.72 3.71
CA SER A 606 46.35 13.57 4.89
C SER A 606 44.92 13.63 5.35
N GLN A 607 44.75 13.77 6.67
CA GLN A 607 43.42 14.03 7.28
C GLN A 607 43.62 14.84 8.58
N PRO A 608 42.58 15.65 8.97
CA PRO A 608 42.57 16.32 10.27
C PRO A 608 42.46 15.30 11.42
N ASP A 609 43.02 15.66 12.58
CA ASP A 609 42.96 14.84 13.81
C ASP A 609 41.57 14.71 14.44
N TRP A 610 40.65 15.58 14.07
CA TRP A 610 39.27 15.59 14.59
C TRP A 610 38.29 14.76 13.77
N VAL A 611 38.74 14.03 12.75
CA VAL A 611 37.98 13.04 12.02
C VAL A 611 38.70 11.72 11.94
N THR A 612 37.95 10.62 11.85
CA THR A 612 38.51 9.28 11.64
C THR A 612 37.78 8.59 10.50
N LEU A 613 38.52 7.89 9.66
CA LEU A 613 38.00 6.97 8.66
C LEU A 613 38.12 5.54 9.17
N ASP A 614 37.16 4.69 8.87
CA ASP A 614 37.20 3.26 9.18
C ASP A 614 38.26 2.53 8.34
N LYS A 615 38.65 3.09 7.18
CA LYS A 615 39.71 2.58 6.29
C LYS A 615 40.55 3.75 5.77
N THR A 616 41.86 3.62 5.82
CA THR A 616 42.83 4.63 5.32
C THR A 616 43.53 4.21 4.03
N SER A 617 43.21 3.02 3.52
CA SER A 617 43.70 2.49 2.24
C SER A 617 42.76 1.41 1.71
N GLY A 618 42.82 1.13 0.43
CA GLY A 618 42.02 0.11 -0.22
C GLY A 618 42.29 -0.05 -1.70
N LYS A 619 41.36 -0.71 -2.42
CA LYS A 619 41.46 -0.91 -3.87
C LYS A 619 40.06 -0.84 -4.49
N GLY A 620 39.96 -0.18 -5.63
CA GLY A 620 38.72 -0.10 -6.37
C GLY A 620 37.64 0.71 -5.64
N LYS A 621 36.37 0.36 -5.83
CA LYS A 621 35.24 0.98 -5.14
C LYS A 621 35.25 0.55 -3.68
N THR A 622 35.27 1.52 -2.79
CA THR A 622 35.35 1.28 -1.33
C THR A 622 34.35 2.17 -0.62
N GLU A 623 33.51 1.56 0.19
CA GLU A 623 32.67 2.28 1.15
C GLU A 623 33.48 2.62 2.38
N LEU A 624 33.37 3.86 2.84
CA LEU A 624 34.06 4.43 3.97
C LEU A 624 33.10 5.02 4.97
N LYS A 625 33.45 4.92 6.25
CA LYS A 625 32.74 5.61 7.33
C LYS A 625 33.65 6.68 7.90
N LEU A 626 33.22 7.94 7.71
CA LEU A 626 33.86 9.12 8.27
C LEU A 626 33.18 9.47 9.59
N THR A 627 33.89 9.44 10.68
CA THR A 627 33.42 9.86 12.00
C THR A 627 34.01 11.20 12.40
N PHE A 628 33.16 12.18 12.67
CA PHE A 628 33.53 13.44 13.29
C PHE A 628 33.68 13.23 14.79
N SER A 629 34.74 13.70 15.39
CA SER A 629 34.85 13.76 16.86
C SER A 629 33.99 14.88 17.44
N GLN A 630 33.62 14.74 18.72
CA GLN A 630 32.93 15.83 19.40
C GLN A 630 33.76 17.11 19.37
N LYS A 631 33.14 18.22 19.02
CA LYS A 631 33.74 19.53 19.03
C LYS A 631 33.43 20.21 20.37
N PRO A 632 34.43 20.84 21.07
CA PRO A 632 34.15 21.71 22.19
C PRO A 632 33.25 22.88 21.81
N LYS A 633 32.38 23.29 22.71
CA LYS A 633 31.53 24.48 22.52
C LYS A 633 32.38 25.73 22.81
N ASP A 634 32.91 26.35 21.75
CA ASP A 634 33.79 27.52 21.82
C ASP A 634 33.35 28.66 20.89
N GLY A 635 32.17 28.52 20.28
CA GLY A 635 31.61 29.48 19.34
C GLY A 635 32.29 29.54 17.98
N THR A 636 33.24 28.63 17.68
CA THR A 636 34.00 28.62 16.41
C THR A 636 33.54 27.51 15.47
N MET A 637 33.81 27.66 14.19
CA MET A 637 33.74 26.58 13.21
C MET A 637 35.15 26.00 13.00
N ARG A 638 35.25 24.68 12.84
CA ARG A 638 36.49 24.06 12.32
C ARG A 638 36.26 23.52 10.92
N SER A 639 37.28 23.68 10.08
CA SER A 639 37.27 23.19 8.69
C SER A 639 38.57 22.51 8.38
N GLY A 640 38.53 21.61 7.39
CA GLY A 640 39.71 20.87 6.93
C GLY A 640 39.42 20.07 5.67
N GLU A 641 40.38 19.28 5.25
CA GLU A 641 40.21 18.38 4.10
C GLU A 641 40.86 17.04 4.37
N ILE A 642 40.26 15.97 3.83
CA ILE A 642 40.94 14.68 3.67
C ILE A 642 41.41 14.59 2.25
N VAL A 643 42.72 14.29 2.06
CA VAL A 643 43.30 14.08 0.75
C VAL A 643 43.56 12.59 0.54
N PHE A 644 42.97 12.04 -0.52
CA PHE A 644 43.21 10.66 -0.96
C PHE A 644 44.15 10.69 -2.17
N GLN A 645 45.03 9.71 -2.27
CA GLN A 645 45.94 9.54 -3.42
C GLN A 645 45.85 8.13 -3.99
N LEU A 646 46.10 8.02 -5.31
CA LEU A 646 46.25 6.74 -6.00
C LEU A 646 47.69 6.29 -5.90
N ASP A 647 47.96 5.09 -5.38
CA ASP A 647 49.29 4.59 -5.14
C ASP A 647 50.08 4.51 -6.45
N GLY A 648 51.29 5.07 -6.43
CA GLY A 648 52.19 5.08 -7.57
C GLY A 648 51.83 6.07 -8.71
N LYS A 649 50.87 6.97 -8.50
CA LYS A 649 50.48 8.02 -9.46
C LYS A 649 50.27 9.35 -8.76
N ASP A 650 50.46 10.46 -9.48
CA ASP A 650 50.24 11.83 -9.00
C ASP A 650 48.76 12.24 -9.11
N TYR A 651 47.85 11.35 -8.70
CA TYR A 651 46.41 11.65 -8.69
C TYR A 651 45.87 11.73 -7.26
N GLU A 652 45.27 12.88 -6.96
CA GLU A 652 44.67 13.16 -5.66
C GLU A 652 43.18 13.55 -5.83
N THR A 653 42.38 13.18 -4.84
CA THR A 653 41.02 13.72 -4.68
C THR A 653 40.83 14.21 -3.24
N LYS A 654 39.98 15.20 -3.05
CA LYS A 654 39.79 15.86 -1.77
C LYS A 654 38.36 15.79 -1.30
N LEU A 655 38.17 15.57 -0.02
CA LEU A 655 36.92 15.68 0.69
C LEU A 655 37.00 16.90 1.61
N ALA A 656 36.19 17.92 1.36
CA ALA A 656 36.09 19.09 2.21
C ALA A 656 35.24 18.80 3.46
N LEU A 657 35.69 19.29 4.61
CA LEU A 657 35.08 19.05 5.93
C LEU A 657 34.72 20.35 6.62
N SER A 658 33.58 20.36 7.30
CA SER A 658 33.15 21.46 8.16
C SER A 658 32.42 20.93 9.38
N GLN A 659 32.77 21.46 10.58
CA GLN A 659 32.03 21.18 11.81
C GLN A 659 31.72 22.47 12.56
N TYR A 660 30.41 22.67 12.81
CA TYR A 660 29.85 23.89 13.39
C TYR A 660 29.54 23.71 14.88
N ASP A 661 29.56 24.79 15.63
CA ASP A 661 29.13 24.82 17.03
C ASP A 661 27.60 24.96 17.12
N TYR A 662 26.95 24.22 18.02
CA TYR A 662 25.53 24.33 18.25
C TYR A 662 25.16 23.83 19.66
N ASP A 663 24.01 24.28 20.19
CA ASP A 663 23.58 23.95 21.54
C ASP A 663 23.00 22.55 21.69
N TYR A 664 22.43 21.99 20.63
CA TYR A 664 21.77 20.68 20.63
C TYR A 664 22.53 19.66 19.81
N ALA A 665 22.34 18.39 20.14
CA ALA A 665 22.89 17.28 19.37
C ALA A 665 22.09 17.06 18.06
N GLU A 666 22.72 16.44 17.06
CA GLU A 666 21.98 15.92 15.91
C GLU A 666 20.93 14.91 16.38
N ASP A 667 19.74 14.99 15.86
CA ASP A 667 18.58 14.16 16.20
C ASP A 667 18.03 14.38 17.63
N GLU A 668 18.56 15.33 18.41
CA GLU A 668 18.03 15.66 19.73
C GLU A 668 16.59 16.18 19.63
N VAL A 669 15.72 15.66 20.49
CA VAL A 669 14.33 16.09 20.59
C VAL A 669 14.16 17.15 21.66
N ILE A 670 13.57 18.27 21.31
CA ILE A 670 13.36 19.44 22.15
C ILE A 670 11.86 19.58 22.42
N THR A 671 11.49 19.77 23.68
CA THR A 671 10.10 20.05 24.08
C THR A 671 9.85 21.56 24.02
N LEU A 672 9.05 22.02 23.07
CA LEU A 672 8.63 23.43 22.94
C LEU A 672 7.49 23.76 23.90
N HIS A 673 6.59 22.79 24.12
CA HIS A 673 5.49 22.93 25.06
C HIS A 673 5.07 21.57 25.61
N LYS A 674 4.70 21.55 26.90
CA LYS A 674 4.16 20.36 27.56
C LYS A 674 2.74 20.62 28.03
N ALA A 675 1.84 19.70 27.75
CA ALA A 675 0.47 19.77 28.21
C ALA A 675 0.40 19.88 29.74
N THR A 676 -0.40 20.80 30.22
CA THR A 676 -0.70 20.96 31.66
C THR A 676 -2.06 20.37 32.02
N LYS A 677 -2.84 19.99 31.01
CA LYS A 677 -4.17 19.36 31.13
C LYS A 677 -4.25 18.09 30.34
N GLY A 678 -4.68 17.00 30.97
CA GLY A 678 -4.79 15.68 30.33
C GLY A 678 -3.44 15.04 29.96
N LYS A 679 -3.46 14.09 29.02
CA LYS A 679 -2.24 13.43 28.48
C LYS A 679 -1.56 14.25 27.39
N GLY A 680 -2.25 15.23 26.86
CA GLY A 680 -1.80 16.07 25.77
C GLY A 680 -2.07 15.48 24.37
N VAL A 681 -2.41 16.36 23.43
CA VAL A 681 -2.44 16.04 21.98
C VAL A 681 -1.07 16.36 21.41
N ASN A 682 -0.50 15.46 20.64
CA ASN A 682 0.87 15.61 20.17
C ASN A 682 0.96 16.40 18.87
N ILE A 683 1.88 17.34 18.82
CA ILE A 683 2.34 18.02 17.60
C ILE A 683 3.85 17.84 17.54
N VAL A 684 4.36 17.42 16.38
CA VAL A 684 5.80 17.33 16.12
C VAL A 684 6.13 18.26 14.96
N ILE A 685 6.98 19.23 15.19
CA ILE A 685 7.45 20.20 14.18
C ILE A 685 8.84 19.77 13.75
N LEU A 686 9.02 19.51 12.45
CA LEU A 686 10.29 19.05 11.88
C LEU A 686 10.75 20.02 10.80
N GLY A 687 12.06 20.17 10.68
CA GLY A 687 12.66 20.94 9.58
C GLY A 687 13.30 20.02 8.56
N ASP A 688 13.26 20.40 7.26
CA ASP A 688 14.06 19.75 6.23
C ASP A 688 14.83 20.78 5.39
N GLY A 689 15.97 20.38 4.84
CA GLY A 689 16.85 21.28 4.09
C GLY A 689 17.66 22.24 4.96
N PHE A 690 17.72 22.02 6.28
CA PHE A 690 18.60 22.79 7.19
C PHE A 690 19.94 22.09 7.33
N SER A 691 20.97 22.61 6.68
CA SER A 691 22.34 22.11 6.80
C SER A 691 22.94 22.38 8.19
N ALA A 692 24.09 21.73 8.49
CA ALA A 692 24.80 22.01 9.73
C ALA A 692 25.14 23.51 9.90
N LYS A 693 25.39 24.21 8.79
CA LYS A 693 25.60 25.67 8.79
C LYS A 693 24.32 26.44 9.17
N ASP A 694 23.18 26.14 8.55
CA ASP A 694 21.90 26.81 8.83
C ASP A 694 21.47 26.60 10.30
N ILE A 695 21.73 25.40 10.82
CA ILE A 695 21.44 25.07 12.22
C ILE A 695 22.33 25.91 13.13
N SER A 696 23.63 26.02 12.86
CA SER A 696 24.57 26.83 13.64
C SER A 696 24.21 28.34 13.63
N GLU A 697 23.56 28.81 12.58
CA GLU A 697 23.01 30.16 12.44
C GLU A 697 21.62 30.33 13.11
N ASN A 698 21.14 29.32 13.86
CA ASN A 698 19.83 29.25 14.49
C ASN A 698 18.61 29.30 13.54
N LYS A 699 18.80 29.14 12.22
CA LYS A 699 17.68 29.20 11.27
C LYS A 699 16.62 28.13 11.58
N LEU A 700 17.05 26.87 11.86
CA LEU A 700 16.13 25.79 12.23
C LEU A 700 15.28 26.17 13.45
N MET A 701 15.90 26.48 14.60
CA MET A 701 15.15 26.77 15.82
C MET A 701 14.26 28.02 15.72
N ASN A 702 14.71 29.03 14.96
CA ASN A 702 13.88 30.20 14.69
C ASN A 702 12.62 29.83 13.89
N ALA A 703 12.75 28.94 12.89
CA ALA A 703 11.62 28.44 12.12
C ALA A 703 10.66 27.62 12.99
N MET A 704 11.20 26.71 13.83
CA MET A 704 10.40 25.87 14.73
C MET A 704 9.61 26.71 15.76
N ASN A 705 10.26 27.70 16.37
CA ASN A 705 9.62 28.59 17.34
C ASN A 705 8.53 29.46 16.67
N LYS A 706 8.80 30.03 15.51
CA LYS A 706 7.80 30.79 14.73
C LYS A 706 6.59 29.91 14.37
N THR A 707 6.83 28.65 13.94
CA THR A 707 5.75 27.69 13.64
C THR A 707 4.86 27.47 14.88
N TYR A 708 5.47 27.21 16.03
CA TYR A 708 4.74 27.07 17.29
C TYR A 708 3.92 28.32 17.62
N GLU A 709 4.49 29.52 17.51
CA GLU A 709 3.80 30.78 17.78
C GLU A 709 2.64 30.99 16.80
N HIS A 710 2.85 30.75 15.52
CA HIS A 710 1.84 30.94 14.46
C HIS A 710 0.67 29.97 14.64
N PHE A 711 0.92 28.68 14.94
CA PHE A 711 -0.13 27.70 15.17
C PHE A 711 -1.05 28.09 16.34
N PHE A 712 -0.47 28.55 17.47
CA PHE A 712 -1.24 28.94 18.65
C PHE A 712 -1.68 30.42 18.65
N SER A 713 -1.55 31.14 17.54
CA SER A 713 -1.99 32.52 17.47
C SER A 713 -3.49 32.70 17.20
N ILE A 714 -4.15 31.64 16.66
CA ILE A 714 -5.58 31.66 16.29
C ILE A 714 -6.44 30.77 17.20
N GLN A 715 -7.76 31.03 17.24
CA GLN A 715 -8.74 30.17 17.87
C GLN A 715 -9.10 29.00 16.92
N PRO A 716 -9.40 27.80 17.49
CA PRO A 716 -9.51 27.49 18.94
C PRO A 716 -8.16 27.14 19.59
N TYR A 717 -7.07 26.97 18.86
CA TYR A 717 -5.79 26.45 19.36
C TYR A 717 -5.21 27.30 20.48
N LYS A 718 -5.35 28.63 20.39
CA LYS A 718 -4.94 29.56 21.43
C LYS A 718 -5.59 29.26 22.79
N ALA A 719 -6.90 28.98 22.80
CA ALA A 719 -7.66 28.69 24.01
C ALA A 719 -7.37 27.30 24.60
N TYR A 720 -6.98 26.35 23.76
CA TYR A 720 -6.73 24.96 24.16
C TYR A 720 -5.24 24.61 24.25
N LYS A 721 -4.34 25.57 24.22
CA LYS A 721 -2.89 25.38 24.24
C LYS A 721 -2.41 24.46 25.37
N ASP A 722 -3.02 24.55 26.56
CA ASP A 722 -2.69 23.72 27.73
C ASP A 722 -2.91 22.20 27.51
N TYR A 723 -3.59 21.81 26.45
CA TYR A 723 -3.88 20.40 26.11
C TYR A 723 -2.92 19.82 25.07
N PHE A 724 -1.88 20.53 24.66
CA PHE A 724 -0.96 20.09 23.63
C PHE A 724 0.42 19.77 24.19
N ASN A 725 1.06 18.72 23.69
CA ASN A 725 2.49 18.51 23.74
C ASN A 725 3.06 18.91 22.40
N VAL A 726 4.06 19.77 22.37
CA VAL A 726 4.72 20.22 21.14
C VAL A 726 6.21 19.92 21.22
N TYR A 727 6.69 19.20 20.27
CA TYR A 727 8.08 18.77 20.14
C TYR A 727 8.68 19.25 18.84
N THR A 728 9.99 19.42 18.83
CA THR A 728 10.79 19.54 17.62
C THR A 728 12.05 18.68 17.76
N ALA A 729 12.76 18.48 16.67
CA ALA A 729 14.04 17.78 16.69
C ALA A 729 15.08 18.54 15.84
N VAL A 730 16.33 18.10 15.87
CA VAL A 730 17.44 18.70 15.13
C VAL A 730 17.89 17.77 14.00
N PRO A 731 17.13 17.62 12.91
CA PRO A 731 17.56 16.87 11.75
C PRO A 731 18.59 17.69 10.95
N VAL A 732 19.76 17.14 10.74
CA VAL A 732 20.80 17.78 9.93
C VAL A 732 20.70 17.29 8.49
N SER A 733 20.40 18.19 7.57
CA SER A 733 20.43 17.91 6.14
C SER A 733 21.87 18.02 5.60
N PRO A 734 22.28 17.13 4.69
CA PRO A 734 23.59 17.22 4.05
C PRO A 734 23.82 18.56 3.31
N GLU A 735 22.77 19.09 2.67
CA GLU A 735 22.79 20.35 1.93
C GLU A 735 21.69 21.29 2.44
N SER A 736 21.87 22.59 2.20
CA SER A 736 20.90 23.64 2.54
C SER A 736 19.85 23.78 1.45
N GLY A 737 18.58 23.98 1.86
CA GLY A 737 17.45 24.22 0.96
C GLY A 737 16.70 22.95 0.58
N VAL A 738 15.74 23.10 -0.32
CA VAL A 738 14.92 22.01 -0.85
C VAL A 738 15.04 21.93 -2.35
N GLY A 739 14.80 20.73 -2.90
CA GLY A 739 14.84 20.51 -4.34
C GLY A 739 13.66 21.17 -5.07
N THR A 740 13.76 21.25 -6.37
CA THR A 740 12.67 21.63 -7.28
C THR A 740 12.50 20.55 -8.34
N VAL A 741 11.55 20.71 -9.28
CA VAL A 741 11.42 19.80 -10.43
C VAL A 741 12.73 19.66 -11.24
N ASN A 742 13.57 20.68 -11.24
CA ASN A 742 14.79 20.75 -12.06
C ASN A 742 16.08 20.72 -11.25
N THR A 743 16.01 20.73 -9.93
CA THR A 743 17.18 20.72 -9.04
C THR A 743 16.97 19.72 -7.92
N ILE A 744 18.01 18.91 -7.67
CA ILE A 744 18.04 18.03 -6.51
C ILE A 744 18.90 18.71 -5.46
N VAL A 745 18.37 18.75 -4.24
CA VAL A 745 19.10 19.10 -3.03
C VAL A 745 19.06 17.88 -2.12
N ASN A 746 20.22 17.43 -1.69
CA ASN A 746 20.33 16.31 -0.78
C ASN A 746 19.99 16.78 0.64
N ASN A 747 18.72 16.71 1.00
CA ASN A 747 18.22 17.07 2.33
C ASN A 747 17.75 15.82 3.10
N ARG A 748 17.40 16.00 4.39
CA ARG A 748 17.21 14.87 5.33
C ARG A 748 15.99 14.02 4.99
N PHE A 749 14.92 14.64 4.50
CA PHE A 749 13.64 13.97 4.21
C PHE A 749 13.24 14.05 2.72
N ASN A 750 14.16 14.46 1.84
CA ASN A 750 13.93 14.62 0.41
C ASN A 750 12.77 15.54 0.06
N THR A 751 12.54 16.59 0.84
CA THR A 751 11.52 17.57 0.54
C THR A 751 11.88 18.35 -0.72
N ALA A 752 10.91 18.57 -1.60
CA ALA A 752 11.05 19.34 -2.83
C ALA A 752 9.81 20.20 -3.07
N THR A 753 9.97 21.31 -3.80
CA THR A 753 8.87 22.14 -4.27
C THR A 753 8.61 21.88 -5.75
N ASN A 754 7.33 21.81 -6.15
CA ASN A 754 6.93 21.63 -7.53
C ASN A 754 5.67 22.44 -7.81
N ASP A 755 5.75 23.44 -8.70
CA ASP A 755 4.62 24.29 -9.13
C ASP A 755 3.76 24.83 -7.97
N GLY A 756 4.42 25.29 -6.89
CA GLY A 756 3.74 25.83 -5.72
C GLY A 756 3.27 24.78 -4.70
N VAL A 757 3.56 23.52 -4.90
CA VAL A 757 3.24 22.43 -3.96
C VAL A 757 4.52 21.87 -3.36
N THR A 758 4.59 21.85 -2.03
CA THR A 758 5.72 21.23 -1.30
C THR A 758 5.40 19.79 -0.93
N ARG A 759 6.31 18.88 -1.23
CA ARG A 759 6.15 17.45 -0.94
C ARG A 759 7.50 16.78 -0.71
N ASN A 760 7.50 15.60 -0.11
CA ASN A 760 8.65 14.72 -0.19
C ASN A 760 8.81 14.24 -1.65
N GLY A 761 10.02 14.28 -2.14
CA GLY A 761 10.32 13.59 -3.40
C GLY A 761 10.03 12.10 -3.21
N ASN A 762 9.08 11.52 -3.91
CA ASN A 762 8.63 10.12 -3.84
C ASN A 762 7.62 9.76 -2.74
N ASP A 763 6.92 10.74 -2.16
CA ASP A 763 5.86 10.51 -1.18
C ASP A 763 6.31 9.67 0.05
N ASP A 764 7.59 9.75 0.47
CA ASP A 764 8.10 9.02 1.63
C ASP A 764 7.70 9.67 2.96
N TYR A 765 6.43 9.62 3.21
CA TYR A 765 5.86 10.12 4.46
C TYR A 765 6.17 9.21 5.65
N TYR A 766 6.49 7.95 5.40
CA TYR A 766 6.78 6.98 6.46
C TYR A 766 8.06 7.34 7.23
N GLU A 767 9.12 7.76 6.55
CA GLU A 767 10.36 8.19 7.20
C GLU A 767 10.12 9.39 8.11
N VAL A 768 9.33 10.36 7.66
CA VAL A 768 8.92 11.52 8.46
C VAL A 768 8.12 11.08 9.70
N MET A 769 7.17 10.16 9.53
CA MET A 769 6.37 9.62 10.65
C MET A 769 7.26 8.85 11.64
N GLN A 770 8.16 7.99 11.17
CA GLN A 770 9.11 7.27 12.03
C GLN A 770 10.06 8.20 12.77
N TYR A 771 10.49 9.28 12.10
CA TYR A 771 11.32 10.28 12.75
C TYR A 771 10.55 11.04 13.83
N ALA A 772 9.28 11.37 13.62
CA ALA A 772 8.41 11.99 14.63
C ALA A 772 8.20 11.10 15.85
N CYS A 773 8.28 9.77 15.72
CA CYS A 773 8.24 8.82 16.84
C CYS A 773 9.44 8.91 17.80
N LYS A 774 10.47 9.70 17.49
CA LYS A 774 11.52 10.03 18.45
C LYS A 774 11.01 10.92 19.60
N ALA A 775 9.90 11.64 19.41
CA ALA A 775 9.30 12.48 20.44
C ALA A 775 8.76 11.63 21.61
N PRO A 776 8.98 12.03 22.90
CA PRO A 776 8.77 11.16 24.06
C PRO A 776 7.37 10.56 24.23
N THR A 777 6.33 11.18 23.66
CA THR A 777 4.94 10.73 23.79
C THR A 777 4.35 10.23 22.47
N VAL A 778 5.16 10.11 21.43
CA VAL A 778 4.75 9.67 20.09
C VAL A 778 5.33 8.28 19.79
N ASN A 779 4.52 7.39 19.25
CA ASN A 779 4.92 6.05 18.87
C ASN A 779 4.00 5.52 17.75
N ASN A 780 4.25 4.34 17.25
CA ASN A 780 3.45 3.74 16.16
C ASN A 780 1.96 3.56 16.49
N ASP A 781 1.59 3.43 17.78
CA ASP A 781 0.18 3.25 18.19
C ASP A 781 -0.60 4.58 18.20
N ASN A 782 0.10 5.72 18.18
CA ASN A 782 -0.55 7.02 18.26
C ASN A 782 -0.07 8.04 17.22
N ILE A 783 0.77 7.65 16.28
CA ILE A 783 1.23 8.52 15.19
C ILE A 783 0.06 9.04 14.35
N ASN A 784 -0.97 8.24 14.16
CA ASN A 784 -2.21 8.62 13.47
C ASN A 784 -3.08 9.64 14.25
N LYS A 785 -2.70 9.98 15.47
CA LYS A 785 -3.32 11.02 16.31
C LYS A 785 -2.37 12.18 16.60
N THR A 786 -1.21 12.18 15.93
CA THR A 786 -0.17 13.19 16.05
C THR A 786 -0.18 14.04 14.79
N LEU A 787 -0.24 15.35 14.92
CA LEU A 787 -0.01 16.25 13.81
C LEU A 787 1.48 16.43 13.61
N ILE A 788 1.97 16.16 12.40
CA ILE A 788 3.34 16.48 12.00
C ILE A 788 3.30 17.74 11.14
N ILE A 789 4.13 18.72 11.48
CA ILE A 789 4.30 19.94 10.69
C ILE A 789 5.73 19.94 10.16
N MET A 790 5.88 19.83 8.87
CA MET A 790 7.16 19.85 8.18
C MET A 790 7.45 21.25 7.65
N ILE A 791 8.60 21.82 8.01
CA ILE A 791 9.06 23.12 7.59
C ILE A 791 10.23 22.98 6.61
N PRO A 792 9.99 23.08 5.32
CA PRO A 792 11.05 23.11 4.33
C PRO A 792 11.86 24.40 4.43
N ASN A 793 13.18 24.32 4.28
CA ASN A 793 14.06 25.50 4.26
C ASN A 793 13.98 26.20 2.90
N THR A 794 12.85 26.82 2.62
CA THR A 794 12.58 27.65 1.43
C THR A 794 11.61 28.76 1.76
N GLU A 795 11.72 29.87 1.04
CA GLU A 795 10.79 31.01 1.09
C GLU A 795 9.71 30.92 -0.02
N ASP A 796 9.77 29.90 -0.87
CA ASP A 796 8.77 29.68 -1.90
C ASP A 796 7.39 29.41 -1.28
N TYR A 797 6.35 30.05 -1.84
CA TYR A 797 4.97 29.75 -1.46
C TYR A 797 4.52 28.40 -2.01
N GLY A 798 3.73 27.65 -1.23
CA GLY A 798 3.17 26.38 -1.68
C GLY A 798 3.04 25.33 -0.56
N GLY A 799 2.20 25.62 0.45
CA GLY A 799 1.85 24.66 1.49
C GLY A 799 0.99 23.52 0.92
N VAL A 800 1.03 22.36 1.58
CA VAL A 800 0.16 21.21 1.30
C VAL A 800 0.05 20.33 2.52
N THR A 801 -1.13 19.79 2.78
CA THR A 801 -1.35 18.80 3.83
C THR A 801 -1.78 17.46 3.25
N TYR A 802 -1.00 16.44 3.51
CA TYR A 802 -1.33 15.05 3.21
C TYR A 802 -2.05 14.42 4.39
N MET A 803 -3.18 13.80 4.13
CA MET A 803 -4.00 13.10 5.11
C MET A 803 -4.29 11.69 4.63
N TRP A 804 -4.25 10.73 5.56
CA TRP A 804 -4.54 9.32 5.29
C TRP A 804 -5.80 8.86 6.00
N ASP A 805 -6.39 7.78 5.50
CA ASP A 805 -7.64 7.21 6.03
C ASP A 805 -7.53 6.77 7.49
N ASP A 806 -6.33 6.44 7.98
CA ASP A 806 -6.06 6.11 9.38
C ASP A 806 -6.06 7.33 10.33
N GLY A 807 -6.20 8.54 9.79
CA GLY A 807 -6.22 9.80 10.51
C GLY A 807 -4.86 10.48 10.67
N SER A 808 -3.76 9.88 10.18
CA SER A 808 -2.45 10.54 10.16
C SER A 808 -2.44 11.74 9.22
N ALA A 809 -1.61 12.74 9.54
CA ALA A 809 -1.45 13.94 8.72
C ALA A 809 -0.05 14.54 8.83
N ILE A 810 0.47 14.99 7.68
CA ILE A 810 1.70 15.78 7.59
C ILE A 810 1.38 17.07 6.83
N ALA A 811 1.57 18.21 7.50
CA ALA A 811 1.38 19.52 6.90
C ALA A 811 2.75 20.10 6.50
N TYR A 812 2.99 20.30 5.23
CA TYR A 812 4.18 20.95 4.69
C TYR A 812 3.93 22.44 4.62
N CYS A 813 4.71 23.21 5.37
CA CYS A 813 4.52 24.63 5.55
C CYS A 813 5.83 25.38 5.25
N PRO A 814 6.12 25.74 3.99
CA PRO A 814 7.30 26.52 3.65
C PRO A 814 7.26 27.91 4.31
N MET A 815 8.46 28.50 4.53
CA MET A 815 8.65 29.79 5.19
C MET A 815 8.39 30.96 4.23
N SER A 816 7.23 30.97 3.59
CA SER A 816 6.85 31.97 2.61
C SER A 816 7.03 33.42 3.10
N ASP A 817 7.61 34.28 2.28
CA ASP A 817 7.80 35.71 2.54
C ASP A 817 6.72 36.61 1.91
N TYR A 818 5.68 36.01 1.31
CA TYR A 818 4.52 36.74 0.74
C TYR A 818 3.74 37.46 1.86
N GLY A 819 2.80 38.30 1.45
CA GLY A 819 1.89 38.98 2.39
C GLY A 819 0.78 38.04 2.89
N TYR A 820 0.29 38.27 4.13
CA TYR A 820 -0.82 37.51 4.70
C TYR A 820 -2.04 37.51 3.77
N PRO A 821 -2.75 36.35 3.54
CA PRO A 821 -2.61 35.07 4.21
C PRO A 821 -1.58 34.10 3.58
N LEU A 822 -0.82 34.51 2.60
CA LEU A 822 0.15 33.67 1.89
C LEU A 822 1.55 33.68 2.57
N ASP A 823 1.70 34.43 3.67
CA ASP A 823 2.92 34.45 4.48
C ASP A 823 3.07 33.15 5.30
N PHE A 824 4.23 32.96 5.90
CA PHE A 824 4.52 31.75 6.69
C PHE A 824 3.48 31.49 7.79
N ARG A 825 2.94 32.56 8.41
CA ARG A 825 1.88 32.44 9.40
C ARG A 825 0.58 31.91 8.80
N GLY A 826 0.18 32.47 7.65
CA GLY A 826 -1.05 32.04 6.96
C GLY A 826 -0.97 30.62 6.47
N VAL A 827 0.18 30.20 5.93
CA VAL A 827 0.42 28.79 5.51
C VAL A 827 0.30 27.85 6.73
N ILE A 828 0.91 28.16 7.89
CA ILE A 828 0.76 27.35 9.11
C ILE A 828 -0.71 27.25 9.55
N GLN A 829 -1.45 28.34 9.49
CA GLN A 829 -2.85 28.38 9.92
C GLN A 829 -3.75 27.59 8.97
N HIS A 830 -3.49 27.66 7.68
CA HIS A 830 -4.23 26.94 6.64
C HIS A 830 -3.90 25.45 6.66
N GLU A 831 -2.64 25.10 6.43
CA GLU A 831 -2.20 23.72 6.28
C GLU A 831 -2.25 22.93 7.60
N ALA A 832 -1.53 23.38 8.61
CA ALA A 832 -1.43 22.66 9.87
C ALA A 832 -2.69 22.79 10.74
N GLY A 833 -3.24 24.00 10.84
CA GLY A 833 -4.43 24.27 11.65
C GLY A 833 -5.72 23.82 10.96
N GLY A 834 -5.94 24.20 9.71
CA GLY A 834 -7.13 23.88 8.92
C GLY A 834 -7.16 22.41 8.51
N HIS A 835 -6.31 22.03 7.57
CA HIS A 835 -6.31 20.66 7.02
C HIS A 835 -5.74 19.65 8.02
N GLY A 836 -4.54 19.85 8.51
CA GLY A 836 -3.81 18.85 9.31
C GLY A 836 -4.51 18.49 10.62
N PHE A 837 -4.90 19.48 11.42
CA PHE A 837 -5.55 19.29 12.71
C PHE A 837 -7.09 19.31 12.58
N GLY A 838 -7.64 20.32 11.91
CA GLY A 838 -9.09 20.53 11.77
C GLY A 838 -9.75 19.54 10.79
N LYS A 839 -8.99 18.87 9.95
CA LYS A 839 -9.48 17.96 8.90
C LYS A 839 -10.50 18.61 7.97
N LEU A 840 -10.29 19.89 7.66
CA LEU A 840 -11.14 20.64 6.74
C LEU A 840 -10.68 20.37 5.30
N GLY A 841 -11.62 20.30 4.36
CA GLY A 841 -11.32 20.30 2.93
C GLY A 841 -11.16 21.73 2.43
N ASP A 842 -10.56 21.91 1.25
CA ASP A 842 -10.57 23.19 0.56
C ASP A 842 -12.01 23.56 0.18
N GLU A 843 -12.40 24.79 0.43
CA GLU A 843 -13.67 25.34 -0.08
C GLU A 843 -13.41 25.83 -1.51
N TYR A 844 -14.02 25.14 -2.50
CA TYR A 844 -14.14 25.58 -3.89
C TYR A 844 -15.59 25.94 -4.21
#